data_3d72505a1353e484d6e2b9c63ca557d3
#
_entry.id   3d72505a1353e484d6e2b9c63ca557d3
#
_cell.length_a   1.000
_cell.length_b   1.000
_cell.length_c   1.000
_cell.angle_alpha   90.00
_cell.angle_beta   90.00
_cell.angle_gamma   90.00
#
_symmetry.space_group_name_H-M   'P 1'
#
loop_
_entity.id
_entity.type
_entity.pdbx_description
1 polymer ?
#
loop_
_entity_poly.entity_id
_entity_poly.type
_entity_poly.pdbx_seq_one_letter_code
_entity_poly.pdbx_strand_id
1 'polypeptide(L)'
;MDLPKLTPGKRFTLVRPVGSADALLLARLGERERAEGRLLAVVTADATDAQRLIDELSFFAPELRCALFPDWETLPYDTFSPHQDLISERLATLWRISQRDQASGADVVLVPATTALYRLAPPAFLAAYTFHFKVRQKLDEARLKAQLTLAGYSHVTQVVSPGEYAVRGGLIDLYPMGSLVPYRVDLFDDEIDSIRTFDPDSQRSLYPVPEVRLLPGREFPMDDEARARFRSRWRELLEGDPTRSRIYKDMGNGVATAGIEYYLPLFFADPATVFDYLGADTTVVLHGDLEPAFQRFWQDTRERHRLVHGDPERPVLPPESLFLSSEQFYQRSNAHAQLAFKAIRTEPQTPGQAEASTTAFAEFDTLPPLSVVRGAEDPLTRLRAHIAQSTQRVLILAESDGRRESLLDFLRAGHVAPPAFDSLAEFRSSDEKIGIATAALATGFGWVDGGIDFITETELFAAGPTARRRKKQEQVSDVEALIKDLSELNVGDPVVHTAHGIGRYRGLVKLDLGQGLNPDGTPALQEFLHLEYADKATLYVPVSQLQQIGRYTGVSADEAPLHKLGSGQWEKAKRRAAEQVRDSAAELLNIYARRALREGHAFRYSAQDYEVFANDFGFEETADQRAAIHAVIQDMISPRPMDRLVCGDVGFGKTEVALRAA
;
A
#
# COMPACT_ATOMS: atom_id res chain seq x y z
N MET A 1 11.75 -3.49 31.22
CA MET A 1 11.54 -4.71 30.41
C MET A 1 12.87 -5.28 29.98
N ASP A 2 13.21 -6.45 30.45
CA ASP A 2 14.41 -7.16 30.01
C ASP A 2 14.02 -8.12 28.86
N LEU A 3 13.98 -7.59 27.64
CA LEU A 3 13.92 -8.46 26.49
C LEU A 3 15.16 -9.35 26.49
N PRO A 4 15.02 -10.67 26.28
CA PRO A 4 16.15 -11.57 26.25
C PRO A 4 17.15 -11.15 25.18
N LYS A 5 18.41 -11.48 25.36
CA LYS A 5 19.43 -11.26 24.34
C LYS A 5 19.11 -12.14 23.15
N LEU A 6 18.67 -11.51 22.07
CA LEU A 6 18.38 -12.18 20.82
C LEU A 6 19.69 -12.57 20.14
N THR A 7 19.79 -13.80 19.67
CA THR A 7 21.00 -14.33 19.00
C THR A 7 20.64 -14.99 17.68
N PRO A 8 21.46 -14.82 16.63
CA PRO A 8 21.23 -15.46 15.33
C PRO A 8 20.98 -16.97 15.47
N GLY A 9 20.09 -17.50 14.67
CA GLY A 9 19.69 -18.91 14.69
C GLY A 9 18.75 -19.32 15.83
N LYS A 10 18.37 -18.39 16.70
CA LYS A 10 17.42 -18.65 17.78
C LYS A 10 16.14 -17.82 17.61
N ARG A 11 15.00 -18.49 17.76
CA ARG A 11 13.68 -17.85 17.80
C ARG A 11 13.21 -17.74 19.24
N PHE A 12 12.89 -16.53 19.66
CA PHE A 12 12.21 -16.25 20.92
C PHE A 12 10.74 -15.99 20.63
N THR A 13 9.82 -16.62 21.36
CA THR A 13 8.40 -16.47 21.13
C THR A 13 7.76 -15.78 22.32
N LEU A 14 6.98 -14.72 22.04
CA LEU A 14 6.22 -13.96 23.02
C LEU A 14 4.74 -13.99 22.67
N VAL A 15 3.88 -13.89 23.67
CA VAL A 15 2.47 -13.61 23.46
C VAL A 15 2.35 -12.18 22.92
N ARG A 16 1.53 -11.98 21.89
CA ARG A 16 1.28 -10.63 21.36
C ARG A 16 0.70 -9.75 22.47
N PRO A 17 1.28 -8.58 22.75
CA PRO A 17 0.73 -7.64 23.70
C PRO A 17 -0.69 -7.18 23.33
N VAL A 18 -1.43 -6.73 24.32
CA VAL A 18 -2.81 -6.25 24.15
C VAL A 18 -2.84 -4.89 23.44
N GLY A 19 -3.85 -4.68 22.63
CA GLY A 19 -4.03 -3.40 21.93
C GLY A 19 -2.82 -3.00 21.08
N SER A 20 -2.51 -1.71 21.06
CA SER A 20 -1.33 -1.14 20.38
C SER A 20 -0.04 -1.21 21.23
N ALA A 21 -0.03 -1.99 22.33
CA ALA A 21 1.18 -2.22 23.12
C ALA A 21 2.27 -2.99 22.35
N ASP A 22 1.89 -3.73 21.30
CA ASP A 22 2.85 -4.34 20.36
C ASP A 22 3.72 -3.29 19.67
N ALA A 23 3.16 -2.15 19.28
CA ALA A 23 3.93 -1.05 18.68
C ALA A 23 4.88 -0.38 19.68
N LEU A 24 4.45 -0.15 20.93
CA LEU A 24 5.33 0.37 21.98
C LEU A 24 6.50 -0.60 22.25
N LEU A 25 6.24 -1.89 22.25
CA LEU A 25 7.28 -2.91 22.43
C LEU A 25 8.27 -2.88 21.26
N LEU A 26 7.77 -2.79 20.01
CA LEU A 26 8.59 -2.68 18.81
C LEU A 26 9.39 -1.37 18.77
N ALA A 27 8.83 -0.26 19.24
CA ALA A 27 9.53 1.02 19.37
C ALA A 27 10.76 0.88 20.29
N ARG A 28 10.57 0.32 21.49
CA ARG A 28 11.68 0.08 22.44
C ARG A 28 12.71 -0.91 21.90
N LEU A 29 12.26 -1.95 21.19
CA LEU A 29 13.17 -2.88 20.51
C LEU A 29 13.96 -2.16 19.42
N GLY A 30 13.29 -1.34 18.60
CA GLY A 30 13.93 -0.54 17.53
C GLY A 30 14.98 0.43 18.08
N GLU A 31 14.67 1.13 19.17
CA GLU A 31 15.63 2.01 19.85
C GLU A 31 16.86 1.25 20.35
N ARG A 32 16.67 0.06 20.93
CA ARG A 32 17.76 -0.81 21.37
C ARG A 32 18.62 -1.29 20.21
N GLU A 33 18.00 -1.80 19.15
CA GLU A 33 18.72 -2.29 17.97
C GLU A 33 19.48 -1.14 17.27
N ARG A 34 18.85 0.04 17.16
CA ARG A 34 19.52 1.26 16.65
C ARG A 34 20.74 1.64 17.50
N ALA A 35 20.63 1.62 18.83
CA ALA A 35 21.75 1.94 19.71
C ALA A 35 22.94 0.97 19.54
N GLU A 36 22.68 -0.26 19.12
CA GLU A 36 23.68 -1.26 18.80
C GLU A 36 24.09 -1.28 17.31
N GLY A 37 23.60 -0.31 16.51
CA GLY A 37 23.90 -0.21 15.07
C GLY A 37 23.21 -1.28 14.23
N ARG A 38 22.17 -1.94 14.70
CA ARG A 38 21.45 -3.02 14.02
C ARG A 38 20.11 -2.56 13.45
N LEU A 39 19.68 -3.19 12.39
CA LEU A 39 18.37 -3.02 11.78
C LEU A 39 17.35 -3.93 12.45
N LEU A 40 16.14 -3.41 12.66
CA LEU A 40 14.97 -4.19 13.05
C LEU A 40 14.08 -4.42 11.80
N ALA A 41 13.91 -5.67 11.37
CA ALA A 41 13.00 -6.02 10.29
C ALA A 41 11.74 -6.68 10.88
N VAL A 42 10.57 -6.07 10.66
CA VAL A 42 9.29 -6.56 11.17
C VAL A 42 8.47 -7.12 10.02
N VAL A 43 8.27 -8.43 10.00
CA VAL A 43 7.40 -9.09 9.00
C VAL A 43 6.01 -9.23 9.59
N THR A 44 5.02 -8.57 8.98
CA THR A 44 3.63 -8.57 9.45
C THR A 44 2.77 -9.57 8.67
N ALA A 45 1.73 -10.11 9.30
CA ALA A 45 0.83 -11.06 8.64
C ALA A 45 0.08 -10.45 7.44
N ASP A 46 -0.19 -9.14 7.48
CA ASP A 46 -0.84 -8.39 6.41
C ASP A 46 -0.29 -6.96 6.27
N ALA A 47 -0.64 -6.30 5.18
CA ALA A 47 -0.20 -4.94 4.88
C ALA A 47 -0.86 -3.89 5.80
N THR A 48 -2.07 -4.15 6.29
CA THR A 48 -2.80 -3.24 7.18
C THR A 48 -2.09 -3.14 8.52
N ASP A 49 -1.61 -4.28 9.06
CA ASP A 49 -0.81 -4.28 10.29
C ASP A 49 0.55 -3.57 10.09
N ALA A 50 1.16 -3.69 8.89
CA ALA A 50 2.39 -2.96 8.59
C ALA A 50 2.18 -1.45 8.60
N GLN A 51 1.11 -0.96 7.96
CA GLN A 51 0.78 0.46 7.93
C GLN A 51 0.43 0.98 9.34
N ARG A 52 -0.43 0.26 10.07
CA ARG A 52 -0.76 0.58 11.46
C ARG A 52 0.49 0.74 12.32
N LEU A 53 1.41 -0.22 12.24
CA LEU A 53 2.63 -0.20 13.05
C LEU A 53 3.55 0.99 12.68
N ILE A 54 3.62 1.39 11.40
CA ILE A 54 4.43 2.57 11.03
C ILE A 54 3.87 3.85 11.67
N ASP A 55 2.55 4.01 11.63
CA ASP A 55 1.87 5.17 12.22
C ASP A 55 2.04 5.19 13.74
N GLU A 56 1.83 4.05 14.40
CA GLU A 56 1.98 3.91 15.85
C GLU A 56 3.44 4.05 16.33
N LEU A 57 4.42 3.54 15.56
CA LEU A 57 5.84 3.71 15.86
C LEU A 57 6.26 5.18 15.79
N SER A 58 5.69 5.97 14.89
CA SER A 58 5.98 7.41 14.79
C SER A 58 5.58 8.18 16.06
N PHE A 59 4.54 7.71 16.77
CA PHE A 59 4.13 8.29 18.04
C PHE A 59 5.01 7.84 19.21
N PHE A 60 5.33 6.53 19.31
CA PHE A 60 6.08 6.00 20.44
C PHE A 60 7.59 6.30 20.38
N ALA A 61 8.15 6.36 19.18
CA ALA A 61 9.57 6.59 18.95
C ALA A 61 9.79 7.44 17.67
N PRO A 62 9.48 8.75 17.70
CA PRO A 62 9.54 9.62 16.52
C PRO A 62 10.95 9.76 15.94
N GLU A 63 11.99 9.45 16.73
CA GLU A 63 13.39 9.49 16.30
C GLU A 63 13.81 8.25 15.48
N LEU A 64 12.99 7.18 15.43
CA LEU A 64 13.27 6.01 14.64
C LEU A 64 12.94 6.26 13.16
N ARG A 65 13.89 5.96 12.31
CA ARG A 65 13.73 6.03 10.84
C ARG A 65 13.03 4.78 10.34
N CYS A 66 11.71 4.77 10.39
CA CYS A 66 10.90 3.67 9.91
C CYS A 66 10.75 3.70 8.38
N ALA A 67 10.67 2.52 7.76
CA ALA A 67 10.39 2.35 6.34
C ALA A 67 9.41 1.21 6.11
N LEU A 68 8.45 1.39 5.21
CA LEU A 68 7.58 0.33 4.73
C LEU A 68 8.15 -0.20 3.41
N PHE A 69 8.17 -1.52 3.25
CA PHE A 69 8.44 -2.15 1.96
C PHE A 69 7.12 -2.60 1.35
N PRO A 70 6.50 -1.78 0.46
CA PRO A 70 5.16 -2.01 -0.02
C PRO A 70 5.10 -3.18 -1.01
N ASP A 71 3.90 -3.75 -1.17
CA ASP A 71 3.58 -4.70 -2.23
C ASP A 71 3.52 -4.01 -3.60
N TRP A 72 3.55 -4.77 -4.68
CA TRP A 72 3.29 -4.26 -6.03
C TRP A 72 1.83 -3.86 -6.24
N GLU A 73 0.92 -4.30 -5.39
CA GLU A 73 -0.53 -4.12 -5.52
C GLU A 73 -1.09 -4.65 -6.86
N THR A 74 -0.38 -5.59 -7.45
CA THR A 74 -0.81 -6.34 -8.63
C THR A 74 -0.91 -7.83 -8.27
N LEU A 75 -1.84 -8.52 -8.90
CA LEU A 75 -1.99 -9.95 -8.66
C LEU A 75 -0.92 -10.73 -9.43
N PRO A 76 -0.43 -11.88 -8.90
CA PRO A 76 0.54 -12.71 -9.60
C PRO A 76 0.12 -13.01 -11.04
N TYR A 77 1.07 -12.85 -11.98
CA TYR A 77 0.86 -13.02 -13.44
C TYR A 77 -0.10 -12.01 -14.09
N ASP A 78 -0.35 -10.88 -13.46
CA ASP A 78 -1.15 -9.82 -14.06
C ASP A 78 -0.53 -9.28 -15.36
N THR A 79 -1.35 -8.68 -16.20
CA THR A 79 -0.91 -8.04 -17.45
C THR A 79 -0.52 -6.57 -17.26
N PHE A 80 -0.66 -6.07 -16.03
CA PHE A 80 -0.32 -4.71 -15.66
C PHE A 80 1.00 -4.68 -14.89
N SER A 81 1.76 -3.60 -15.06
CA SER A 81 2.90 -3.29 -14.20
C SER A 81 2.42 -2.58 -12.93
N PRO A 82 3.15 -2.72 -11.82
CA PRO A 82 2.91 -1.93 -10.61
C PRO A 82 2.97 -0.42 -10.90
N HIS A 83 2.25 0.36 -10.11
CA HIS A 83 2.30 1.81 -10.23
C HIS A 83 3.71 2.34 -9.97
N GLN A 84 4.10 3.39 -10.70
CA GLN A 84 5.46 3.93 -10.63
C GLN A 84 5.82 4.43 -9.22
N ASP A 85 4.86 4.96 -8.47
CA ASP A 85 5.08 5.40 -7.08
C ASP A 85 5.43 4.23 -6.17
N LEU A 86 4.77 3.07 -6.32
CA LEU A 86 5.09 1.87 -5.56
C LEU A 86 6.50 1.35 -5.88
N ILE A 87 6.89 1.34 -7.17
CA ILE A 87 8.26 1.00 -7.56
C ILE A 87 9.27 1.97 -6.93
N SER A 88 8.93 3.27 -6.91
CA SER A 88 9.73 4.32 -6.28
C SER A 88 9.93 4.06 -4.78
N GLU A 89 8.86 3.79 -4.04
CA GLU A 89 8.91 3.50 -2.60
C GLU A 89 9.68 2.21 -2.30
N ARG A 90 9.48 1.16 -3.10
CA ARG A 90 10.20 -0.11 -2.96
C ARG A 90 11.70 0.07 -3.13
N LEU A 91 12.13 0.73 -4.20
CA LEU A 91 13.54 1.02 -4.47
C LEU A 91 14.15 1.91 -3.38
N ALA A 92 13.40 2.92 -2.91
CA ALA A 92 13.82 3.78 -1.81
C ALA A 92 14.02 2.98 -0.51
N THR A 93 13.10 2.08 -0.18
CA THR A 93 13.19 1.25 1.01
C THR A 93 14.35 0.28 0.93
N LEU A 94 14.55 -0.42 -0.19
CA LEU A 94 15.70 -1.30 -0.41
C LEU A 94 17.03 -0.53 -0.31
N TRP A 95 17.07 0.70 -0.85
CA TRP A 95 18.24 1.57 -0.70
C TRP A 95 18.48 1.95 0.76
N ARG A 96 17.44 2.39 1.50
CA ARG A 96 17.55 2.78 2.92
C ARG A 96 18.04 1.61 3.79
N ILE A 97 17.60 0.39 3.52
CA ILE A 97 18.09 -0.82 4.19
C ILE A 97 19.59 -1.03 3.91
N SER A 98 20.02 -0.81 2.65
CA SER A 98 21.43 -0.97 2.24
C SER A 98 22.35 0.11 2.83
N GLN A 99 21.82 1.26 3.22
CA GLN A 99 22.56 2.44 3.72
C GLN A 99 22.36 2.68 5.22
N ARG A 100 22.08 1.64 5.99
CA ARG A 100 21.74 1.73 7.42
C ARG A 100 22.73 2.54 8.27
N ASP A 101 24.02 2.49 7.96
CA ASP A 101 25.09 3.21 8.67
C ASP A 101 25.13 4.72 8.35
N GLN A 102 24.31 5.18 7.40
CA GLN A 102 24.25 6.58 6.99
C GLN A 102 22.99 7.26 7.53
N ALA A 103 23.00 8.59 7.55
CA ALA A 103 21.85 9.39 7.95
C ALA A 103 20.56 9.09 7.14
N SER A 104 20.71 8.63 5.91
CA SER A 104 19.60 8.23 5.03
C SER A 104 19.11 6.79 5.23
N GLY A 105 19.74 6.02 6.12
CA GLY A 105 19.38 4.62 6.38
C GLY A 105 18.06 4.43 7.12
N ALA A 106 17.61 3.17 7.22
CA ALA A 106 16.48 2.78 8.05
C ALA A 106 16.95 2.14 9.35
N ASP A 107 16.24 2.41 10.45
CA ASP A 107 16.41 1.74 11.74
C ASP A 107 15.42 0.58 11.89
N VAL A 108 14.19 0.78 11.35
CA VAL A 108 13.12 -0.21 11.34
C VAL A 108 12.58 -0.34 9.91
N VAL A 109 12.42 -1.57 9.44
CA VAL A 109 11.71 -1.85 8.18
C VAL A 109 10.53 -2.78 8.45
N LEU A 110 9.37 -2.41 7.94
CA LEU A 110 8.15 -3.22 7.99
C LEU A 110 7.91 -3.85 6.62
N VAL A 111 7.65 -5.15 6.61
CA VAL A 111 7.48 -5.94 5.38
C VAL A 111 6.24 -6.82 5.52
N PRO A 112 5.18 -6.64 4.71
CA PRO A 112 4.07 -7.58 4.67
C PRO A 112 4.54 -8.99 4.29
N ALA A 113 3.93 -10.01 4.87
CA ALA A 113 4.31 -11.41 4.66
C ALA A 113 4.33 -11.81 3.17
N THR A 114 3.30 -11.42 2.42
CA THR A 114 3.21 -11.67 0.97
C THR A 114 4.35 -11.02 0.21
N THR A 115 4.66 -9.76 0.52
CA THR A 115 5.77 -9.00 -0.10
C THR A 115 7.13 -9.63 0.21
N ALA A 116 7.31 -10.20 1.41
CA ALA A 116 8.54 -10.88 1.80
C ALA A 116 8.83 -12.15 0.99
N LEU A 117 7.84 -12.71 0.30
CA LEU A 117 8.01 -13.87 -0.57
C LEU A 117 8.56 -13.53 -1.96
N TYR A 118 8.53 -12.27 -2.38
CA TYR A 118 8.95 -11.88 -3.72
C TYR A 118 10.46 -12.07 -3.92
N ARG A 119 10.82 -12.53 -5.11
CA ARG A 119 12.20 -12.40 -5.58
C ARG A 119 12.42 -10.99 -6.10
N LEU A 120 13.60 -10.45 -5.79
CA LEU A 120 13.96 -9.06 -6.01
C LEU A 120 15.20 -8.96 -6.90
N ALA A 121 15.44 -7.77 -7.43
CA ALA A 121 16.75 -7.44 -8.01
C ALA A 121 17.85 -7.59 -6.95
N PRO A 122 19.06 -8.06 -7.32
CA PRO A 122 20.18 -8.13 -6.38
C PRO A 122 20.62 -6.74 -5.87
N PRO A 123 21.14 -6.62 -4.63
CA PRO A 123 21.67 -5.35 -4.11
C PRO A 123 22.73 -4.71 -5.02
N ALA A 124 23.53 -5.52 -5.71
CA ALA A 124 24.53 -5.04 -6.66
C ALA A 124 23.92 -4.28 -7.84
N PHE A 125 22.71 -4.66 -8.30
CA PHE A 125 22.00 -3.92 -9.32
C PHE A 125 21.60 -2.52 -8.82
N LEU A 126 21.02 -2.43 -7.63
CA LEU A 126 20.63 -1.16 -7.05
C LEU A 126 21.83 -0.22 -6.89
N ALA A 127 22.96 -0.74 -6.44
CA ALA A 127 24.21 0.03 -6.30
C ALA A 127 24.76 0.48 -7.66
N ALA A 128 24.75 -0.39 -8.68
CA ALA A 128 25.29 -0.10 -10.01
C ALA A 128 24.49 0.96 -10.78
N TYR A 129 23.15 1.01 -10.56
CA TYR A 129 22.26 1.94 -11.25
C TYR A 129 21.83 3.13 -10.39
N THR A 130 22.51 3.37 -9.27
CA THR A 130 22.32 4.57 -8.44
C THR A 130 23.37 5.61 -8.79
N PHE A 131 22.92 6.81 -9.14
CA PHE A 131 23.79 7.93 -9.53
C PHE A 131 23.72 9.04 -8.49
N HIS A 132 24.82 9.78 -8.35
CA HIS A 132 24.90 10.96 -7.51
C HIS A 132 25.39 12.14 -8.36
N PHE A 133 24.68 13.26 -8.26
CA PHE A 133 25.10 14.52 -8.87
C PHE A 133 25.32 15.55 -7.77
N LYS A 134 26.43 16.29 -7.90
CA LYS A 134 26.83 17.33 -6.95
C LYS A 134 27.08 18.64 -7.70
N VAL A 135 26.81 19.75 -7.05
CA VAL A 135 27.17 21.09 -7.55
C VAL A 135 28.68 21.11 -7.82
N ARG A 136 29.11 21.73 -8.91
CA ARG A 136 30.48 21.77 -9.44
C ARG A 136 30.98 20.45 -10.05
N GLN A 137 30.14 19.45 -10.21
CA GLN A 137 30.50 18.24 -10.93
C GLN A 137 30.36 18.45 -12.44
N LYS A 138 31.33 17.91 -13.22
CA LYS A 138 31.20 17.86 -14.67
C LYS A 138 30.19 16.82 -15.10
N LEU A 139 29.31 17.18 -16.02
CA LEU A 139 28.20 16.37 -16.48
C LEU A 139 28.08 16.47 -18.00
N ASP A 140 28.32 15.36 -18.70
CA ASP A 140 28.03 15.22 -20.12
C ASP A 140 26.51 14.93 -20.31
N GLU A 141 25.81 15.85 -20.94
CA GLU A 141 24.36 15.77 -21.15
C GLU A 141 23.96 14.53 -21.98
N ALA A 142 24.69 14.20 -23.04
CA ALA A 142 24.38 13.06 -23.90
C ALA A 142 24.56 11.73 -23.14
N ARG A 143 25.62 11.65 -22.36
CA ARG A 143 25.90 10.49 -21.49
C ARG A 143 24.83 10.36 -20.41
N LEU A 144 24.43 11.47 -19.78
CA LEU A 144 23.36 11.47 -18.79
C LEU A 144 22.04 10.97 -19.37
N LYS A 145 21.61 11.49 -20.52
CA LYS A 145 20.38 11.04 -21.19
C LYS A 145 20.42 9.52 -21.46
N ALA A 146 21.54 9.01 -21.96
CA ALA A 146 21.71 7.59 -22.18
C ALA A 146 21.61 6.79 -20.84
N GLN A 147 22.26 7.26 -19.80
CA GLN A 147 22.23 6.63 -18.47
C GLN A 147 20.82 6.65 -17.85
N LEU A 148 20.10 7.77 -17.91
CA LEU A 148 18.74 7.88 -17.41
C LEU A 148 17.78 6.94 -18.17
N THR A 149 17.89 6.89 -19.48
CA THR A 149 17.08 5.97 -20.30
C THR A 149 17.37 4.51 -19.96
N LEU A 150 18.66 4.13 -19.81
CA LEU A 150 19.06 2.77 -19.39
C LEU A 150 18.59 2.45 -17.95
N ALA A 151 18.62 3.43 -17.06
CA ALA A 151 18.12 3.29 -15.70
C ALA A 151 16.58 3.24 -15.64
N GLY A 152 15.89 3.42 -16.77
CA GLY A 152 14.44 3.28 -16.85
C GLY A 152 13.64 4.57 -16.65
N TYR A 153 14.31 5.74 -16.67
CA TYR A 153 13.64 7.03 -16.62
C TYR A 153 12.99 7.35 -17.97
N SER A 154 11.81 7.95 -17.92
CA SER A 154 11.05 8.38 -19.10
C SER A 154 11.38 9.83 -19.46
N HIS A 155 11.76 10.07 -20.74
CA HIS A 155 11.94 11.42 -21.24
C HIS A 155 10.59 12.05 -21.55
N VAL A 156 10.26 13.15 -20.87
CA VAL A 156 8.98 13.85 -21.00
C VAL A 156 9.20 15.34 -21.34
N THR A 157 8.14 16.03 -21.73
CA THR A 157 8.20 17.48 -21.97
C THR A 157 8.11 18.28 -20.66
N GLN A 158 7.45 17.72 -19.64
CA GLN A 158 7.28 18.33 -18.33
C GLN A 158 7.32 17.22 -17.28
N VAL A 159 8.15 17.39 -16.26
CA VAL A 159 8.34 16.41 -15.18
C VAL A 159 7.29 16.62 -14.11
N VAL A 160 6.52 15.58 -13.81
CA VAL A 160 5.44 15.61 -12.80
C VAL A 160 5.45 14.40 -11.86
N SER A 161 6.06 13.27 -12.26
CA SER A 161 6.04 12.02 -11.52
C SER A 161 7.44 11.43 -11.34
N PRO A 162 7.68 10.61 -10.28
CA PRO A 162 8.94 9.88 -10.11
C PRO A 162 9.30 9.04 -11.35
N GLY A 163 10.59 9.01 -11.68
CA GLY A 163 11.08 8.28 -12.87
C GLY A 163 10.98 9.07 -14.17
N GLU A 164 10.65 10.36 -14.12
CA GLU A 164 10.61 11.24 -15.29
C GLU A 164 11.81 12.20 -15.33
N TYR A 165 12.21 12.59 -16.55
CA TYR A 165 13.17 13.66 -16.78
C TYR A 165 12.86 14.45 -18.04
N ALA A 166 13.24 15.73 -18.06
CA ALA A 166 13.14 16.63 -19.21
C ALA A 166 14.44 17.43 -19.35
N VAL A 167 14.82 17.72 -20.61
CA VAL A 167 16.01 18.54 -20.91
C VAL A 167 15.62 19.70 -21.80
N ARG A 168 15.97 20.91 -21.37
CA ARG A 168 15.64 22.16 -22.05
C ARG A 168 16.85 23.10 -22.06
N GLY A 169 17.67 23.03 -23.11
CA GLY A 169 18.94 23.76 -23.14
C GLY A 169 19.87 23.29 -22.01
N GLY A 170 20.43 24.19 -21.22
CA GLY A 170 21.25 23.86 -20.07
C GLY A 170 20.49 23.45 -18.81
N LEU A 171 19.16 23.27 -18.88
CA LEU A 171 18.34 22.86 -17.73
C LEU A 171 17.94 21.40 -17.86
N ILE A 172 18.14 20.63 -16.79
CA ILE A 172 17.71 19.25 -16.68
C ILE A 172 16.76 19.15 -15.48
N ASP A 173 15.49 18.93 -15.77
CA ASP A 173 14.49 18.64 -14.77
C ASP A 173 14.41 17.11 -14.59
N LEU A 174 14.38 16.64 -13.35
CA LEU A 174 14.31 15.21 -13.06
C LEU A 174 13.57 14.94 -11.75
N TYR A 175 12.80 13.87 -11.72
CA TYR A 175 12.12 13.41 -10.51
C TYR A 175 12.70 12.05 -10.11
N PRO A 176 13.65 12.05 -9.16
CA PRO A 176 14.30 10.80 -8.77
C PRO A 176 13.35 9.84 -8.10
N MET A 177 13.53 8.56 -8.36
CA MET A 177 12.88 7.51 -7.59
C MET A 177 13.30 7.60 -6.13
N GLY A 178 12.32 7.44 -5.23
CA GLY A 178 12.51 7.58 -3.78
C GLY A 178 12.63 9.02 -3.28
N SER A 179 12.39 10.00 -4.12
CA SER A 179 12.30 11.41 -3.72
C SER A 179 10.86 11.86 -3.58
N LEU A 180 10.61 12.75 -2.62
CA LEU A 180 9.30 13.40 -2.44
C LEU A 180 9.10 14.62 -3.35
N VAL A 181 10.19 15.13 -3.93
CA VAL A 181 10.19 16.34 -4.75
C VAL A 181 11.10 16.18 -5.97
N PRO A 182 10.78 16.82 -7.09
CA PRO A 182 11.66 16.85 -8.25
C PRO A 182 12.78 17.89 -8.10
N TYR A 183 13.80 17.75 -8.94
CA TYR A 183 15.00 18.60 -8.96
C TYR A 183 15.24 19.21 -10.34
N ARG A 184 15.72 20.43 -10.34
CA ARG A 184 16.19 21.16 -11.51
C ARG A 184 17.70 21.33 -11.39
N VAL A 185 18.44 20.75 -12.32
CA VAL A 185 19.89 20.86 -12.46
C VAL A 185 20.17 21.89 -13.53
N ASP A 186 20.87 22.94 -13.18
CA ASP A 186 21.28 24.02 -14.08
C ASP A 186 22.74 23.79 -14.48
N LEU A 187 23.02 23.74 -15.78
CA LEU A 187 24.34 23.50 -16.32
C LEU A 187 24.91 24.81 -16.87
N PHE A 188 26.14 25.11 -16.49
CA PHE A 188 26.96 26.12 -17.15
C PHE A 188 28.05 25.39 -17.94
N ASP A 189 27.91 25.34 -19.26
CA ASP A 189 28.71 24.50 -20.17
C ASP A 189 28.58 23.00 -19.81
N ASP A 190 29.63 22.36 -19.32
CA ASP A 190 29.66 20.95 -18.89
C ASP A 190 29.70 20.79 -17.35
N GLU A 191 29.45 21.84 -16.58
CA GLU A 191 29.50 21.83 -15.12
C GLU A 191 28.13 22.12 -14.49
N ILE A 192 27.78 21.40 -13.43
CA ILE A 192 26.56 21.66 -12.67
C ILE A 192 26.76 22.96 -11.85
N ASP A 193 26.12 24.03 -12.27
CA ASP A 193 26.16 25.32 -11.59
C ASP A 193 25.28 25.32 -10.34
N SER A 194 24.05 24.85 -10.45
CA SER A 194 23.13 24.74 -9.32
C SER A 194 22.21 23.52 -9.44
N ILE A 195 21.78 23.02 -8.25
CA ILE A 195 20.71 22.04 -8.13
C ILE A 195 19.64 22.64 -7.21
N ARG A 196 18.39 22.65 -7.65
CA ARG A 196 17.26 23.18 -6.88
C ARG A 196 16.10 22.21 -6.90
N THR A 197 15.38 22.11 -5.81
CA THR A 197 14.06 21.48 -5.87
C THR A 197 13.08 22.38 -6.61
N PHE A 198 12.03 21.81 -7.17
CA PHE A 198 10.96 22.59 -7.77
C PHE A 198 9.60 21.95 -7.49
N ASP A 199 8.57 22.72 -7.58
CA ASP A 199 7.20 22.27 -7.43
C ASP A 199 6.70 21.69 -8.76
N PRO A 200 6.23 20.42 -8.79
CA PRO A 200 5.85 19.75 -10.03
C PRO A 200 4.62 20.36 -10.70
N ASP A 201 3.72 21.01 -9.94
CA ASP A 201 2.51 21.61 -10.47
C ASP A 201 2.78 22.98 -11.08
N SER A 202 3.43 23.87 -10.33
CA SER A 202 3.74 25.21 -10.78
C SER A 202 5.03 25.32 -11.60
N GLN A 203 5.87 24.28 -11.61
CA GLN A 203 7.19 24.23 -12.26
C GLN A 203 8.18 25.30 -11.76
N ARG A 204 7.93 25.90 -10.59
CA ARG A 204 8.78 26.91 -9.99
C ARG A 204 9.85 26.29 -9.12
N SER A 205 11.08 26.77 -9.28
CA SER A 205 12.19 26.40 -8.41
C SER A 205 11.95 26.90 -6.99
N LEU A 206 12.24 26.05 -6.00
CA LEU A 206 12.03 26.31 -4.57
C LEU A 206 13.38 26.67 -3.89
N TYR A 207 14.10 25.68 -3.41
CA TYR A 207 15.33 25.90 -2.63
C TYR A 207 16.52 25.12 -3.19
N PRO A 208 17.76 25.65 -3.04
CA PRO A 208 18.96 24.97 -3.51
C PRO A 208 19.33 23.80 -2.62
N VAL A 209 19.93 22.77 -3.25
CA VAL A 209 20.50 21.62 -2.57
C VAL A 209 21.91 21.36 -3.09
N PRO A 210 22.83 20.79 -2.28
CA PRO A 210 24.20 20.56 -2.69
C PRO A 210 24.37 19.35 -3.63
N GLU A 211 23.47 18.39 -3.51
CA GLU A 211 23.53 17.14 -4.28
C GLU A 211 22.15 16.51 -4.46
N VAL A 212 22.03 15.63 -5.45
CA VAL A 212 20.85 14.79 -5.69
C VAL A 212 21.31 13.38 -5.99
N ARG A 213 20.55 12.42 -5.46
CA ARG A 213 20.73 10.98 -5.73
C ARG A 213 19.59 10.47 -6.59
N LEU A 214 19.92 9.68 -7.58
CA LEU A 214 18.96 9.02 -8.47
C LEU A 214 19.06 7.51 -8.28
N LEU A 215 17.98 6.89 -7.84
CA LEU A 215 17.79 5.45 -7.87
C LEU A 215 17.36 5.00 -9.27
N PRO A 216 17.50 3.71 -9.65
CA PRO A 216 16.98 3.24 -10.92
C PRO A 216 15.46 3.46 -11.04
N GLY A 217 14.99 3.71 -12.24
CA GLY A 217 13.56 3.91 -12.54
C GLY A 217 12.74 2.63 -12.60
N ARG A 218 13.39 1.46 -12.49
CA ARG A 218 12.79 0.11 -12.57
C ARG A 218 13.53 -0.86 -11.68
N GLU A 219 12.88 -1.97 -11.34
CA GLU A 219 13.48 -3.05 -10.56
C GLU A 219 14.34 -4.03 -11.41
N PHE A 220 14.56 -3.73 -12.68
CA PHE A 220 15.36 -4.56 -13.61
C PHE A 220 16.11 -3.69 -14.63
N PRO A 221 17.28 -4.18 -15.12
CA PRO A 221 18.07 -3.44 -16.12
C PRO A 221 17.52 -3.60 -17.54
N MET A 222 17.79 -2.60 -18.39
CA MET A 222 17.36 -2.57 -19.80
C MET A 222 18.51 -2.35 -20.80
N ASP A 223 19.75 -2.45 -20.34
CA ASP A 223 20.92 -2.39 -21.22
C ASP A 223 21.02 -3.60 -22.16
N ASP A 224 21.92 -3.52 -23.13
CA ASP A 224 22.08 -4.56 -24.15
C ASP A 224 22.43 -5.94 -23.56
N GLU A 225 23.21 -5.97 -22.50
CA GLU A 225 23.59 -7.21 -21.81
C GLU A 225 22.39 -7.83 -21.11
N ALA A 226 21.60 -7.03 -20.40
CA ALA A 226 20.39 -7.48 -19.74
C ALA A 226 19.34 -8.00 -20.73
N ARG A 227 19.17 -7.32 -21.86
CA ARG A 227 18.26 -7.74 -22.94
C ARG A 227 18.73 -9.05 -23.58
N ALA A 228 20.02 -9.20 -23.82
CA ALA A 228 20.60 -10.43 -24.34
C ALA A 228 20.42 -11.59 -23.36
N ARG A 229 20.68 -11.36 -22.06
CA ARG A 229 20.47 -12.34 -20.98
C ARG A 229 19.00 -12.74 -20.89
N PHE A 230 18.08 -11.79 -20.87
CA PHE A 230 16.64 -12.04 -20.86
C PHE A 230 16.22 -12.98 -22.00
N ARG A 231 16.64 -12.66 -23.22
CA ARG A 231 16.32 -13.47 -24.41
C ARG A 231 16.94 -14.86 -24.40
N SER A 232 18.14 -14.99 -23.83
CA SER A 232 18.80 -16.30 -23.68
C SER A 232 18.06 -17.16 -22.67
N ARG A 233 17.76 -16.60 -21.49
CA ARG A 233 17.06 -17.32 -20.43
C ARG A 233 15.59 -17.59 -20.78
N TRP A 234 14.96 -16.74 -21.59
CA TRP A 234 13.64 -17.00 -22.14
C TRP A 234 13.61 -18.33 -22.90
N ARG A 235 14.57 -18.53 -23.80
CA ARG A 235 14.68 -19.77 -24.61
C ARG A 235 15.07 -21.00 -23.79
N GLU A 236 15.71 -20.80 -22.67
CA GLU A 236 16.13 -21.86 -21.75
C GLU A 236 14.99 -22.32 -20.83
N LEU A 237 14.21 -21.36 -20.30
CA LEU A 237 13.27 -21.59 -19.19
C LEU A 237 11.80 -21.65 -19.63
N LEU A 238 11.46 -21.11 -20.78
CA LEU A 238 10.11 -21.04 -21.29
C LEU A 238 9.97 -21.90 -22.56
N GLU A 239 8.90 -22.66 -22.61
CA GLU A 239 8.62 -23.55 -23.74
C GLU A 239 7.96 -22.79 -24.91
N GLY A 240 8.08 -23.33 -26.12
CA GLY A 240 7.44 -22.83 -27.34
C GLY A 240 8.31 -21.89 -28.17
N ASP A 241 7.71 -21.33 -29.22
CA ASP A 241 8.39 -20.43 -30.15
C ASP A 241 8.43 -18.99 -29.58
N PRO A 242 9.59 -18.47 -29.19
CA PRO A 242 9.72 -17.13 -28.61
C PRO A 242 9.20 -16.01 -29.51
N THR A 243 9.19 -16.25 -30.86
CA THR A 243 8.76 -15.24 -31.81
C THR A 243 7.22 -15.02 -31.80
N ARG A 244 6.47 -15.87 -31.13
CA ARG A 244 5.02 -15.69 -30.93
C ARG A 244 4.74 -14.69 -29.80
N SER A 245 5.66 -14.58 -28.83
CA SER A 245 5.50 -13.68 -27.69
C SER A 245 5.81 -12.22 -28.06
N ARG A 246 4.87 -11.33 -27.75
CA ARG A 246 5.07 -9.89 -27.85
C ARG A 246 6.14 -9.41 -26.87
N ILE A 247 6.13 -9.93 -25.63
CA ILE A 247 7.12 -9.57 -24.58
C ILE A 247 8.54 -9.84 -25.05
N TYR A 248 8.79 -11.01 -25.67
CA TYR A 248 10.09 -11.36 -26.19
C TYR A 248 10.55 -10.44 -27.33
N LYS A 249 9.64 -10.05 -28.23
CA LYS A 249 9.92 -9.11 -29.33
C LYS A 249 10.19 -7.70 -28.82
N ASP A 250 9.32 -7.19 -27.96
CA ASP A 250 9.42 -5.85 -27.40
C ASP A 250 10.71 -5.71 -26.58
N MET A 251 11.07 -6.72 -25.80
CA MET A 251 12.35 -6.76 -25.07
C MET A 251 13.55 -6.73 -26.02
N GLY A 252 13.48 -7.40 -27.17
CA GLY A 252 14.51 -7.31 -28.23
C GLY A 252 14.69 -5.88 -28.75
N ASN A 253 13.61 -5.12 -28.80
CA ASN A 253 13.58 -3.73 -29.28
C ASN A 253 13.86 -2.70 -28.17
N GLY A 254 14.16 -3.13 -26.94
CA GLY A 254 14.39 -2.25 -25.80
C GLY A 254 13.11 -1.66 -25.18
N VAL A 255 11.96 -2.27 -25.44
CA VAL A 255 10.67 -1.83 -24.90
C VAL A 255 10.25 -2.75 -23.76
N ALA A 256 10.03 -2.19 -22.57
CA ALA A 256 9.47 -2.91 -21.42
C ALA A 256 7.95 -2.98 -21.58
N THR A 257 7.43 -4.19 -21.75
CA THR A 257 5.99 -4.46 -21.85
C THR A 257 5.35 -4.46 -20.47
N ALA A 258 4.10 -4.05 -20.34
CA ALA A 258 3.35 -4.13 -19.09
C ALA A 258 3.31 -5.58 -18.55
N GLY A 259 3.51 -5.73 -17.24
CA GLY A 259 3.59 -7.03 -16.54
C GLY A 259 4.92 -7.75 -16.71
N ILE A 260 5.97 -7.05 -17.19
CA ILE A 260 7.33 -7.61 -17.36
C ILE A 260 7.97 -7.98 -16.02
N GLU A 261 7.53 -7.42 -14.92
CA GLU A 261 8.00 -7.67 -13.56
C GLU A 261 7.89 -9.16 -13.20
N TYR A 262 6.89 -9.87 -13.71
CA TYR A 262 6.73 -11.32 -13.53
C TYR A 262 7.73 -12.16 -14.34
N TYR A 263 8.65 -11.51 -15.05
CA TYR A 263 9.80 -12.13 -15.72
C TYR A 263 11.13 -11.72 -15.11
N LEU A 264 11.11 -11.13 -13.90
CA LEU A 264 12.33 -10.68 -13.20
C LEU A 264 13.46 -11.72 -13.18
N PRO A 265 13.21 -13.04 -12.98
CA PRO A 265 14.26 -14.06 -13.01
C PRO A 265 14.98 -14.19 -14.36
N LEU A 266 14.45 -13.65 -15.44
CA LEU A 266 15.13 -13.65 -16.74
C LEU A 266 16.22 -12.59 -16.86
N PHE A 267 16.16 -11.53 -16.03
CA PHE A 267 17.13 -10.45 -16.02
C PHE A 267 18.36 -10.75 -15.18
N PHE A 268 18.24 -11.61 -14.16
CA PHE A 268 19.30 -11.90 -13.21
C PHE A 268 19.63 -13.40 -13.20
N ALA A 269 20.92 -13.72 -13.11
CA ALA A 269 21.34 -15.12 -12.98
C ALA A 269 20.84 -15.71 -11.65
N ASP A 270 20.89 -14.90 -10.60
CA ASP A 270 20.46 -15.25 -9.25
C ASP A 270 19.65 -14.09 -8.64
N PRO A 271 18.32 -14.13 -8.73
CA PRO A 271 17.47 -13.12 -8.12
C PRO A 271 17.60 -13.16 -6.60
N ALA A 272 17.64 -11.98 -5.99
CA ALA A 272 17.69 -11.79 -4.55
C ALA A 272 16.30 -11.93 -3.88
N THR A 273 16.29 -11.75 -2.57
CA THR A 273 15.11 -11.65 -1.71
C THR A 273 15.31 -10.50 -0.72
N VAL A 274 14.30 -10.14 0.04
CA VAL A 274 14.45 -9.12 1.09
C VAL A 274 15.59 -9.45 2.06
N PHE A 275 15.82 -10.75 2.36
CA PHE A 275 16.87 -11.20 3.26
C PHE A 275 18.28 -10.92 2.75
N ASP A 276 18.48 -10.82 1.44
CA ASP A 276 19.78 -10.49 0.84
C ASP A 276 20.14 -9.00 0.99
N TYR A 277 19.14 -8.16 1.32
CA TYR A 277 19.34 -6.74 1.70
C TYR A 277 19.54 -6.56 3.19
N LEU A 278 19.05 -7.51 4.02
CA LEU A 278 19.23 -7.47 5.47
C LEU A 278 20.69 -7.88 5.83
N GLY A 279 21.32 -7.14 6.72
CA GLY A 279 22.62 -7.54 7.27
C GLY A 279 22.50 -8.78 8.17
N ALA A 280 23.56 -9.54 8.31
CA ALA A 280 23.59 -10.75 9.16
C ALA A 280 23.24 -10.48 10.65
N ASP A 281 23.45 -9.25 11.08
CA ASP A 281 23.17 -8.75 12.46
C ASP A 281 21.75 -8.19 12.62
N THR A 282 20.91 -8.22 11.56
CA THR A 282 19.52 -7.76 11.62
C THR A 282 18.69 -8.65 12.57
N THR A 283 17.88 -8.02 13.41
CA THR A 283 16.87 -8.71 14.20
C THR A 283 15.56 -8.78 13.40
N VAL A 284 15.00 -9.99 13.23
CA VAL A 284 13.76 -10.23 12.51
C VAL A 284 12.62 -10.49 13.49
N VAL A 285 11.56 -9.68 13.41
CA VAL A 285 10.33 -9.89 14.17
C VAL A 285 9.27 -10.50 13.25
N LEU A 286 8.70 -11.63 13.67
CA LEU A 286 7.55 -12.25 13.02
C LEU A 286 6.29 -11.81 13.78
N HIS A 287 5.56 -10.85 13.22
CA HIS A 287 4.42 -10.23 13.85
C HIS A 287 3.10 -10.88 13.40
N GLY A 288 2.52 -11.67 14.30
CA GLY A 288 1.31 -12.45 14.01
C GLY A 288 1.59 -13.83 13.43
N ASP A 289 0.53 -14.49 12.99
CA ASP A 289 0.62 -15.80 12.31
C ASP A 289 0.76 -15.60 10.80
N LEU A 290 1.96 -15.80 10.29
CA LEU A 290 2.29 -15.60 8.86
C LEU A 290 1.84 -16.76 7.98
N GLU A 291 1.70 -17.97 8.55
CA GLU A 291 1.45 -19.18 7.77
C GLU A 291 0.14 -19.13 6.98
N PRO A 292 -1.01 -18.67 7.54
CA PRO A 292 -2.24 -18.51 6.78
C PRO A 292 -2.12 -17.52 5.61
N ALA A 293 -1.30 -16.47 5.75
CA ALA A 293 -1.05 -15.51 4.68
C ALA A 293 -0.25 -16.16 3.54
N PHE A 294 0.81 -16.92 3.89
CA PHE A 294 1.60 -17.66 2.91
C PHE A 294 0.78 -18.71 2.16
N GLN A 295 -0.06 -19.48 2.87
CA GLN A 295 -0.91 -20.51 2.28
C GLN A 295 -1.89 -19.91 1.28
N ARG A 296 -2.59 -18.82 1.64
CA ARG A 296 -3.51 -18.11 0.74
C ARG A 296 -2.78 -17.59 -0.49
N PHE A 297 -1.65 -16.88 -0.29
CA PHE A 297 -0.85 -16.36 -1.40
C PHE A 297 -0.42 -17.45 -2.38
N TRP A 298 0.05 -18.60 -1.88
CA TRP A 298 0.47 -19.72 -2.72
C TRP A 298 -0.70 -20.41 -3.41
N GLN A 299 -1.84 -20.54 -2.75
CA GLN A 299 -3.05 -21.07 -3.35
C GLN A 299 -3.49 -20.20 -4.53
N ASP A 300 -3.63 -18.90 -4.32
CA ASP A 300 -4.04 -17.93 -5.33
C ASP A 300 -3.03 -17.88 -6.49
N THR A 301 -1.75 -17.87 -6.18
CA THR A 301 -0.67 -17.85 -7.18
C THR A 301 -0.69 -19.10 -8.07
N ARG A 302 -0.86 -20.28 -7.49
CA ARG A 302 -0.94 -21.54 -8.26
C ARG A 302 -2.20 -21.63 -9.10
N GLU A 303 -3.32 -21.12 -8.59
CA GLU A 303 -4.58 -21.08 -9.34
C GLU A 303 -4.43 -20.15 -10.54
N ARG A 304 -3.90 -18.94 -10.35
CA ARG A 304 -3.64 -17.99 -11.42
C ARG A 304 -2.63 -18.53 -12.44
N HIS A 305 -1.55 -19.17 -12.00
CA HIS A 305 -0.59 -19.80 -12.91
C HIS A 305 -1.28 -20.86 -13.79
N ARG A 306 -2.15 -21.71 -13.22
CA ARG A 306 -2.90 -22.71 -14.00
C ARG A 306 -3.80 -22.08 -15.08
N LEU A 307 -4.38 -20.92 -14.80
CA LEU A 307 -5.25 -20.23 -15.76
C LEU A 307 -4.49 -19.64 -16.95
N VAL A 308 -3.26 -19.16 -16.74
CA VAL A 308 -2.44 -18.50 -17.78
C VAL A 308 -1.36 -19.43 -18.37
N HIS A 309 -1.08 -20.56 -17.71
CA HIS A 309 -0.12 -21.55 -18.19
C HIS A 309 -0.58 -22.15 -19.52
N GLY A 310 0.33 -22.17 -20.49
CA GLY A 310 0.06 -22.72 -21.83
C GLY A 310 -0.37 -21.69 -22.88
N ASP A 311 -0.45 -20.40 -22.54
CA ASP A 311 -0.62 -19.34 -23.53
C ASP A 311 0.68 -19.15 -24.34
N PRO A 312 0.70 -19.50 -25.65
CA PRO A 312 1.90 -19.41 -26.46
C PRO A 312 2.33 -17.97 -26.78
N GLU A 313 1.46 -16.98 -26.61
CA GLU A 313 1.77 -15.57 -26.81
C GLU A 313 2.35 -14.95 -25.53
N ARG A 314 1.99 -15.52 -24.37
CA ARG A 314 2.47 -15.07 -23.05
C ARG A 314 2.84 -16.26 -22.16
N PRO A 315 3.88 -17.04 -22.50
CA PRO A 315 4.33 -18.11 -21.63
C PRO A 315 4.84 -17.52 -20.30
N VAL A 316 4.49 -18.17 -19.18
CA VAL A 316 4.78 -17.68 -17.83
C VAL A 316 5.77 -18.61 -17.11
N LEU A 317 6.59 -18.03 -16.24
CA LEU A 317 7.49 -18.78 -15.37
C LEU A 317 6.73 -19.52 -14.27
N PRO A 318 7.22 -20.68 -13.79
CA PRO A 318 6.63 -21.35 -12.64
C PRO A 318 6.70 -20.45 -11.39
N PRO A 319 5.69 -20.54 -10.49
CA PRO A 319 5.62 -19.69 -9.29
C PRO A 319 6.87 -19.71 -8.41
N GLU A 320 7.52 -20.85 -8.30
CA GLU A 320 8.74 -21.07 -7.51
C GLU A 320 9.93 -20.24 -8.02
N SER A 321 9.90 -19.84 -9.28
CA SER A 321 10.91 -18.93 -9.87
C SER A 321 10.71 -17.47 -9.42
N LEU A 322 9.49 -17.09 -9.06
CA LEU A 322 9.11 -15.71 -8.74
C LEU A 322 9.01 -15.47 -7.23
N PHE A 323 8.67 -16.51 -6.47
CA PHE A 323 8.34 -16.40 -5.06
C PHE A 323 9.06 -17.45 -4.23
N LEU A 324 9.35 -17.12 -2.97
CA LEU A 324 9.83 -18.07 -1.97
C LEU A 324 8.70 -18.96 -1.49
N SER A 325 8.97 -20.26 -1.28
CA SER A 325 8.06 -21.08 -0.48
C SER A 325 8.09 -20.67 1.00
N SER A 326 7.08 -21.06 1.79
CA SER A 326 7.08 -20.86 3.25
C SER A 326 8.35 -21.43 3.89
N GLU A 327 8.79 -22.62 3.46
CA GLU A 327 10.00 -23.27 3.97
C GLU A 327 11.25 -22.45 3.67
N GLN A 328 11.40 -21.95 2.43
CA GLN A 328 12.51 -21.10 2.03
C GLN A 328 12.53 -19.80 2.80
N PHE A 329 11.36 -19.18 3.05
CA PHE A 329 11.24 -18.00 3.88
C PHE A 329 11.75 -18.27 5.29
N TYR A 330 11.26 -19.33 5.96
CA TYR A 330 11.70 -19.66 7.31
C TYR A 330 13.17 -20.07 7.36
N GLN A 331 13.68 -20.79 6.36
CA GLN A 331 15.09 -21.14 6.27
C GLN A 331 15.98 -19.89 6.25
N ARG A 332 15.62 -18.88 5.41
CA ARG A 332 16.38 -17.63 5.32
C ARG A 332 16.25 -16.79 6.59
N SER A 333 15.05 -16.65 7.11
CA SER A 333 14.81 -15.88 8.33
C SER A 333 15.52 -16.48 9.55
N ASN A 334 15.70 -17.81 9.60
CA ASN A 334 16.41 -18.50 10.70
C ASN A 334 17.91 -18.17 10.78
N ALA A 335 18.49 -17.56 9.76
CA ALA A 335 19.87 -17.06 9.83
C ALA A 335 20.01 -15.85 10.75
N HIS A 336 18.92 -15.17 11.05
CA HIS A 336 18.86 -13.97 11.88
C HIS A 336 18.44 -14.29 13.32
N ALA A 337 18.63 -13.33 14.22
CA ALA A 337 18.00 -13.33 15.54
C ALA A 337 16.50 -13.11 15.38
N GLN A 338 15.66 -13.95 16.01
CA GLN A 338 14.21 -13.89 15.77
C GLN A 338 13.42 -13.63 17.05
N LEU A 339 12.41 -12.77 16.92
CA LEU A 339 11.34 -12.59 17.88
C LEU A 339 10.02 -12.89 17.19
N ALA A 340 9.18 -13.75 17.74
CA ALA A 340 7.86 -14.06 17.17
C ALA A 340 6.75 -13.64 18.14
N PHE A 341 5.77 -12.88 17.66
CA PHE A 341 4.54 -12.58 18.41
C PHE A 341 3.44 -13.56 18.00
N LYS A 342 2.92 -14.32 18.95
CA LYS A 342 1.83 -15.25 18.73
C LYS A 342 0.56 -14.79 19.43
N ALA A 343 -0.60 -14.99 18.79
CA ALA A 343 -1.88 -14.82 19.46
C ALA A 343 -2.02 -15.80 20.65
N ILE A 344 -2.71 -15.39 21.70
CA ILE A 344 -3.08 -16.28 22.79
C ILE A 344 -4.02 -17.34 22.22
N ARG A 345 -3.59 -18.62 22.24
CA ARG A 345 -4.51 -19.73 21.93
C ARG A 345 -5.39 -19.98 23.16
N THR A 346 -6.69 -19.86 22.98
CA THR A 346 -7.71 -20.16 24.00
C THR A 346 -8.08 -21.66 24.08
N GLU A 347 -7.38 -22.53 23.34
CA GLU A 347 -7.68 -23.97 23.38
C GLU A 347 -6.92 -24.69 24.51
N PRO A 348 -7.57 -25.63 25.22
CA PRO A 348 -6.92 -26.40 26.27
C PRO A 348 -5.86 -27.32 25.68
N GLN A 349 -4.62 -27.18 26.18
CA GLN A 349 -3.46 -27.94 25.74
C GLN A 349 -3.55 -29.41 26.16
N THR A 350 -3.17 -30.32 25.25
CA THR A 350 -2.95 -31.73 25.58
C THR A 350 -1.67 -31.88 26.40
N PRO A 351 -1.69 -32.58 27.55
CA PRO A 351 -0.48 -32.71 28.39
C PRO A 351 0.59 -33.52 27.67
N GLY A 352 1.75 -32.96 27.44
CA GLY A 352 2.93 -33.68 26.93
C GLY A 352 3.88 -32.98 26.00
N GLN A 353 3.59 -31.78 25.50
CA GLN A 353 4.55 -31.00 24.70
C GLN A 353 5.21 -29.93 25.57
N ALA A 354 6.50 -30.11 25.88
CA ALA A 354 7.32 -29.11 26.55
C ALA A 354 7.48 -27.88 25.62
N GLU A 355 6.84 -26.80 25.98
CA GLU A 355 6.90 -25.54 25.25
C GLU A 355 8.14 -24.70 25.64
N ALA A 356 8.72 -24.06 24.61
CA ALA A 356 9.50 -22.86 24.84
C ALA A 356 8.60 -21.85 25.58
N SER A 357 9.01 -21.38 26.74
CA SER A 357 8.20 -20.58 27.66
C SER A 357 7.60 -19.37 26.94
N THR A 358 6.29 -19.39 26.76
CA THR A 358 5.53 -18.26 26.26
C THR A 358 5.35 -17.30 27.42
N THR A 359 6.19 -16.28 27.53
CA THR A 359 6.12 -15.29 28.61
C THR A 359 5.05 -14.28 28.25
N ALA A 360 3.99 -14.19 29.05
CA ALA A 360 3.03 -13.10 28.98
C ALA A 360 3.68 -11.83 29.54
N PHE A 361 3.41 -10.70 28.90
CA PHE A 361 3.89 -9.41 29.41
C PHE A 361 3.00 -8.93 30.56
N ALA A 362 3.47 -9.04 31.79
CA ALA A 362 2.83 -8.42 32.92
C ALA A 362 2.87 -6.88 32.92
N GLU A 363 3.60 -6.31 31.97
CA GLU A 363 3.77 -4.85 31.80
C GLU A 363 2.59 -4.18 31.10
N PHE A 364 1.72 -4.95 30.42
CA PHE A 364 0.61 -4.42 29.63
C PHE A 364 -0.72 -5.02 30.04
N ASP A 365 -1.66 -4.14 30.37
CA ASP A 365 -3.00 -4.51 30.77
C ASP A 365 -4.07 -4.06 29.77
N THR A 366 -5.18 -4.79 29.76
CA THR A 366 -6.38 -4.36 29.04
C THR A 366 -7.11 -3.28 29.83
N LEU A 367 -7.54 -2.23 29.13
CA LEU A 367 -8.36 -1.20 29.76
C LEU A 367 -9.74 -1.74 30.15
N PRO A 368 -10.33 -1.24 31.24
CA PRO A 368 -11.72 -1.54 31.57
C PRO A 368 -12.67 -0.95 30.52
N PRO A 369 -13.95 -1.33 30.50
CA PRO A 369 -14.93 -0.76 29.58
C PRO A 369 -15.13 0.73 29.86
N LEU A 370 -14.61 1.60 28.96
CA LEU A 370 -14.64 3.07 29.08
C LEU A 370 -15.71 3.75 28.19
N SER A 371 -16.47 2.96 27.44
CA SER A 371 -17.39 3.47 26.44
C SER A 371 -18.43 4.46 27.00
N VAL A 372 -18.61 5.55 26.27
CA VAL A 372 -19.63 6.58 26.51
C VAL A 372 -21.01 5.96 26.54
N VAL A 373 -21.79 6.27 27.59
CA VAL A 373 -23.17 5.80 27.71
C VAL A 373 -24.12 6.83 27.07
N ARG A 374 -24.48 6.58 25.81
CA ARG A 374 -25.37 7.49 25.08
C ARG A 374 -26.73 7.59 25.75
N GLY A 375 -27.24 8.83 25.96
CA GLY A 375 -28.53 9.10 26.60
C GLY A 375 -28.52 9.05 28.14
N ALA A 376 -27.37 8.83 28.77
CA ALA A 376 -27.22 9.00 30.21
C ALA A 376 -27.09 10.49 30.55
N GLU A 377 -27.51 10.84 31.77
CA GLU A 377 -27.36 12.19 32.32
C GLU A 377 -25.88 12.59 32.41
N ASP A 378 -24.99 11.61 32.61
CA ASP A 378 -23.54 11.75 32.59
C ASP A 378 -22.89 10.70 31.65
N PRO A 379 -22.64 11.06 30.39
CA PRO A 379 -22.08 10.13 29.41
C PRO A 379 -20.67 9.64 29.75
N LEU A 380 -19.86 10.41 30.50
CA LEU A 380 -18.47 10.15 30.81
C LEU A 380 -18.23 9.48 32.18
N THR A 381 -19.27 8.98 32.83
CA THR A 381 -19.21 8.38 34.17
C THR A 381 -18.10 7.32 34.29
N ARG A 382 -17.99 6.45 33.30
CA ARG A 382 -16.98 5.36 33.29
C ARG A 382 -15.56 5.90 33.18
N LEU A 383 -15.33 6.85 32.28
CA LEU A 383 -14.03 7.49 32.12
C LEU A 383 -13.62 8.24 33.39
N ARG A 384 -14.51 9.02 33.98
CA ARG A 384 -14.21 9.74 35.23
C ARG A 384 -13.94 8.79 36.39
N ALA A 385 -14.69 7.70 36.50
CA ALA A 385 -14.43 6.69 37.51
C ALA A 385 -13.04 6.05 37.34
N HIS A 386 -12.66 5.75 36.09
CA HIS A 386 -11.33 5.21 35.80
C HIS A 386 -10.22 6.21 36.16
N ILE A 387 -10.34 7.49 35.74
CA ILE A 387 -9.36 8.54 36.07
C ILE A 387 -9.21 8.71 37.60
N ALA A 388 -10.32 8.59 38.33
CA ALA A 388 -10.29 8.74 39.79
C ALA A 388 -9.66 7.53 40.49
N GLN A 389 -9.86 6.31 40.00
CA GLN A 389 -9.48 5.06 40.62
C GLN A 389 -8.11 4.53 40.15
N SER A 390 -7.72 4.84 38.89
CA SER A 390 -6.44 4.39 38.34
C SER A 390 -5.28 5.01 39.09
N THR A 391 -4.30 4.17 39.41
CA THR A 391 -2.99 4.60 39.94
C THR A 391 -2.08 5.11 38.81
N GLN A 392 -2.42 4.81 37.54
CA GLN A 392 -1.71 5.25 36.36
C GLN A 392 -2.20 6.63 35.88
N ARG A 393 -1.36 7.32 35.16
CA ARG A 393 -1.70 8.55 34.45
C ARG A 393 -2.49 8.19 33.19
N VAL A 394 -3.36 9.04 32.74
CA VAL A 394 -4.23 8.77 31.60
C VAL A 394 -3.88 9.70 30.44
N LEU A 395 -3.49 9.14 29.31
CA LEU A 395 -3.30 9.88 28.06
C LEU A 395 -4.39 9.50 27.06
N ILE A 396 -5.27 10.45 26.76
CA ILE A 396 -6.33 10.31 25.76
C ILE A 396 -5.74 10.65 24.40
N LEU A 397 -6.02 9.82 23.39
CA LEU A 397 -5.45 9.96 22.06
C LEU A 397 -6.56 10.15 21.03
N ALA A 398 -6.44 11.22 20.25
CA ALA A 398 -7.28 11.51 19.10
C ALA A 398 -6.55 11.18 17.80
N GLU A 399 -7.27 10.73 16.78
CA GLU A 399 -6.66 10.31 15.50
C GLU A 399 -6.07 11.49 14.70
N SER A 400 -6.53 12.71 14.95
CA SER A 400 -6.05 13.93 14.28
C SER A 400 -6.27 15.16 15.15
N ASP A 401 -5.62 16.28 14.81
CA ASP A 401 -5.75 17.53 15.57
C ASP A 401 -7.20 18.06 15.55
N GLY A 402 -7.89 18.00 14.41
CA GLY A 402 -9.30 18.38 14.34
C GLY A 402 -10.20 17.50 15.20
N ARG A 403 -9.92 16.20 15.29
CA ARG A 403 -10.63 15.29 16.20
C ARG A 403 -10.27 15.54 17.66
N ARG A 404 -9.03 15.91 17.96
CA ARG A 404 -8.58 16.30 19.29
C ARG A 404 -9.42 17.47 19.82
N GLU A 405 -9.61 18.54 19.03
CA GLU A 405 -10.41 19.69 19.44
C GLU A 405 -11.89 19.30 19.69
N SER A 406 -12.47 18.51 18.77
CA SER A 406 -13.84 18.02 18.95
C SER A 406 -13.98 17.13 20.19
N LEU A 407 -12.97 16.30 20.47
CA LEU A 407 -12.93 15.44 21.66
C LEU A 407 -12.75 16.26 22.94
N LEU A 408 -11.91 17.30 22.91
CA LEU A 408 -11.73 18.24 24.03
C LEU A 408 -13.04 18.93 24.39
N ASP A 409 -13.80 19.42 23.44
CA ASP A 409 -15.10 20.06 23.70
C ASP A 409 -16.11 19.07 24.30
N PHE A 410 -16.12 17.84 23.80
CA PHE A 410 -16.95 16.77 24.37
C PHE A 410 -16.56 16.42 25.81
N LEU A 411 -15.25 16.30 26.08
CA LEU A 411 -14.72 16.00 27.41
C LEU A 411 -14.99 17.14 28.39
N ARG A 412 -14.82 18.41 27.98
CA ARG A 412 -15.13 19.60 28.80
C ARG A 412 -16.60 19.68 29.16
N ALA A 413 -17.51 19.37 28.21
CA ALA A 413 -18.94 19.31 28.51
C ALA A 413 -19.27 18.25 29.56
N GLY A 414 -18.50 17.18 29.67
CA GLY A 414 -18.58 16.15 30.70
C GLY A 414 -17.68 16.37 31.92
N HIS A 415 -17.22 17.61 32.16
CA HIS A 415 -16.38 17.99 33.29
C HIS A 415 -15.01 17.28 33.35
N VAL A 416 -14.44 16.91 32.20
CA VAL A 416 -13.08 16.40 32.04
C VAL A 416 -12.31 17.38 31.16
N ALA A 417 -11.28 18.04 31.68
CA ALA A 417 -10.53 19.07 31.00
C ALA A 417 -9.03 18.72 30.94
N PRO A 418 -8.62 17.75 30.08
CA PRO A 418 -7.21 17.40 29.97
C PRO A 418 -6.42 18.52 29.29
N PRO A 419 -5.21 18.86 29.75
CA PRO A 419 -4.28 19.67 28.97
C PRO A 419 -3.81 18.92 27.72
N ALA A 420 -3.59 19.70 26.63
CA ALA A 420 -3.06 19.14 25.40
C ALA A 420 -1.53 19.04 25.44
N PHE A 421 -0.99 18.00 24.81
CA PHE A 421 0.43 17.73 24.68
C PHE A 421 0.76 17.42 23.21
N ASP A 422 1.92 17.89 22.76
CA ASP A 422 2.36 17.66 21.37
C ASP A 422 3.05 16.29 21.22
N SER A 423 3.49 15.66 22.32
CA SER A 423 4.18 14.37 22.28
C SER A 423 4.02 13.56 23.57
N LEU A 424 4.25 12.25 23.46
CA LEU A 424 4.35 11.37 24.61
C LEU A 424 5.49 11.78 25.56
N ALA A 425 6.61 12.26 25.03
CA ALA A 425 7.75 12.71 25.84
C ALA A 425 7.39 13.92 26.69
N GLU A 426 6.67 14.88 26.15
CA GLU A 426 6.18 16.05 26.86
C GLU A 426 5.21 15.64 27.99
N PHE A 427 4.22 14.80 27.68
CA PHE A 427 3.32 14.27 28.70
C PHE A 427 4.07 13.53 29.81
N ARG A 428 5.06 12.71 29.48
CA ARG A 428 5.87 11.99 30.47
C ARG A 428 6.66 12.90 31.39
N SER A 429 7.13 14.04 30.88
CA SER A 429 7.89 15.03 31.65
C SER A 429 7.02 15.94 32.51
N SER A 430 5.70 15.97 32.29
CA SER A 430 4.75 16.73 33.11
C SER A 430 4.34 15.96 34.37
N ASP A 431 3.75 16.65 35.33
CA ASP A 431 3.14 16.06 36.55
C ASP A 431 1.61 15.83 36.39
N GLU A 432 1.08 16.11 35.22
CA GLU A 432 -0.37 16.01 34.96
C GLU A 432 -0.86 14.56 35.01
N LYS A 433 -1.96 14.33 35.73
CA LYS A 433 -2.56 13.00 35.86
C LYS A 433 -3.30 12.56 34.59
N ILE A 434 -3.83 13.53 33.84
CA ILE A 434 -4.57 13.31 32.59
C ILE A 434 -4.04 14.25 31.53
N GLY A 435 -3.95 13.77 30.29
CA GLY A 435 -3.58 14.56 29.12
C GLY A 435 -4.35 14.12 27.88
N ILE A 436 -4.28 14.95 26.84
CA ILE A 436 -4.73 14.59 25.50
C ILE A 436 -3.63 14.89 24.50
N ALA A 437 -3.45 14.01 23.52
CA ALA A 437 -2.50 14.17 22.43
C ALA A 437 -3.10 13.65 21.11
N THR A 438 -2.41 13.92 20.00
CA THR A 438 -2.77 13.38 18.68
C THR A 438 -1.92 12.17 18.37
N ALA A 439 -2.57 11.02 18.15
CA ALA A 439 -1.93 9.79 17.69
C ALA A 439 -2.96 8.82 17.11
N ALA A 440 -2.65 8.21 15.99
CA ALA A 440 -3.48 7.21 15.33
C ALA A 440 -3.22 5.80 15.89
N LEU A 441 -3.52 5.56 17.18
CA LEU A 441 -3.45 4.23 17.76
C LEU A 441 -4.74 3.46 17.49
N ALA A 442 -4.62 2.22 17.06
CA ALA A 442 -5.77 1.37 16.73
C ALA A 442 -6.59 0.98 17.98
N THR A 443 -5.92 0.75 19.10
CA THR A 443 -6.59 0.29 20.34
C THR A 443 -5.77 0.71 21.57
N GLY A 444 -6.46 1.20 22.60
CA GLY A 444 -5.85 1.59 23.87
C GLY A 444 -5.37 0.39 24.69
N PHE A 445 -4.51 0.68 25.67
CA PHE A 445 -3.95 -0.30 26.61
C PHE A 445 -3.37 0.40 27.85
N GLY A 446 -3.20 -0.35 28.93
CA GLY A 446 -2.46 0.10 30.11
C GLY A 446 -0.99 -0.30 30.03
N TRP A 447 -0.09 0.64 30.27
CA TRP A 447 1.34 0.40 30.39
C TRP A 447 1.77 0.52 31.87
N VAL A 448 1.76 -0.60 32.57
CA VAL A 448 1.97 -0.69 34.05
C VAL A 448 3.33 -0.11 34.44
N ASP A 449 4.41 -0.57 33.84
CA ASP A 449 5.77 -0.10 34.15
C ASP A 449 5.99 1.37 33.79
N GLY A 450 5.29 1.89 32.78
CA GLY A 450 5.34 3.29 32.39
C GLY A 450 4.39 4.18 33.19
N GLY A 451 3.47 3.58 33.95
CA GLY A 451 2.46 4.30 34.72
C GLY A 451 1.48 5.10 33.88
N ILE A 452 1.14 4.62 32.67
CA ILE A 452 0.28 5.35 31.73
C ILE A 452 -0.77 4.41 31.12
N ASP A 453 -2.03 4.84 31.17
CA ASP A 453 -3.13 4.28 30.40
C ASP A 453 -3.33 5.08 29.11
N PHE A 454 -3.18 4.45 27.97
CA PHE A 454 -3.46 5.04 26.65
C PHE A 454 -4.90 4.74 26.27
N ILE A 455 -5.74 5.75 26.18
CA ILE A 455 -7.17 5.63 25.84
C ILE A 455 -7.38 6.26 24.48
N THR A 456 -7.83 5.49 23.50
CA THR A 456 -8.15 6.00 22.17
C THR A 456 -9.64 6.29 22.01
N GLU A 457 -10.02 6.91 20.92
CA GLU A 457 -11.43 7.13 20.57
C GLU A 457 -12.19 5.80 20.43
N THR A 458 -11.52 4.70 20.12
CA THR A 458 -12.11 3.36 20.01
C THR A 458 -12.69 2.89 21.36
N GLU A 459 -12.00 3.14 22.49
CA GLU A 459 -12.49 2.77 23.81
C GLU A 459 -13.63 3.67 24.26
N LEU A 460 -13.60 4.96 23.90
CA LEU A 460 -14.62 5.93 24.29
C LEU A 460 -15.91 5.78 23.48
N PHE A 461 -15.78 5.59 22.18
CA PHE A 461 -16.92 5.53 21.27
C PHE A 461 -17.18 4.13 20.74
N ALA A 462 -16.77 3.09 21.48
CA ALA A 462 -17.04 1.71 21.12
C ALA A 462 -18.54 1.58 20.76
N ALA A 463 -18.82 1.55 19.45
CA ALA A 463 -20.14 1.20 18.99
C ALA A 463 -20.40 -0.25 19.42
N GLY A 464 -21.62 -0.52 19.92
CA GLY A 464 -22.01 -1.86 20.33
C GLY A 464 -21.73 -2.90 19.23
N PRO A 465 -22.11 -4.18 19.39
CA PRO A 465 -21.66 -5.31 18.56
C PRO A 465 -21.68 -5.13 17.03
N THR A 466 -22.31 -4.08 16.53
CA THR A 466 -22.29 -3.65 15.12
C THR A 466 -20.93 -3.09 14.65
N ALA A 467 -20.12 -2.45 15.48
CA ALA A 467 -18.80 -1.93 15.05
C ALA A 467 -17.73 -3.03 15.00
N ARG A 468 -17.81 -4.04 15.87
CA ARG A 468 -16.97 -5.25 15.74
C ARG A 468 -17.29 -6.03 14.44
N ARG A 469 -18.54 -5.96 13.98
CA ARG A 469 -18.94 -6.54 12.69
C ARG A 469 -18.41 -5.71 11.51
N ARG A 470 -18.38 -4.37 11.61
CA ARG A 470 -17.79 -3.49 10.58
C ARG A 470 -16.27 -3.66 10.47
N LYS A 471 -15.54 -3.68 11.58
CA LYS A 471 -14.08 -3.88 11.57
C LYS A 471 -13.68 -5.30 11.12
N LYS A 472 -14.54 -6.31 11.36
CA LYS A 472 -14.38 -7.66 10.81
C LYS A 472 -14.86 -7.75 9.34
N GLN A 473 -15.68 -6.79 8.90
CA GLN A 473 -16.20 -6.66 7.54
C GLN A 473 -15.23 -5.88 6.63
N GLU A 474 -14.45 -4.95 7.17
CA GLU A 474 -13.38 -4.25 6.43
C GLU A 474 -12.14 -5.12 6.19
N GLN A 475 -11.92 -6.17 6.98
CA GLN A 475 -10.87 -7.17 6.76
C GLN A 475 -11.24 -8.30 5.77
N VAL A 476 -12.46 -8.31 5.26
CA VAL A 476 -12.96 -9.25 4.23
C VAL A 476 -13.35 -8.45 2.98
N SER A 477 -12.51 -7.50 2.55
CA SER A 477 -13.08 -6.38 1.84
C SER A 477 -13.14 -6.45 0.34
N ASP A 478 -12.47 -7.19 -0.45
CA ASP A 478 -12.71 -7.13 -1.91
C ASP A 478 -13.66 -8.21 -2.42
N VAL A 479 -13.61 -9.38 -1.82
CA VAL A 479 -14.55 -10.46 -2.15
C VAL A 479 -15.96 -10.17 -1.60
N GLU A 480 -16.09 -9.52 -0.42
CA GLU A 480 -17.40 -9.13 0.13
C GLU A 480 -18.02 -7.88 -0.50
N ALA A 481 -17.24 -6.96 -1.04
CA ALA A 481 -17.79 -5.87 -1.86
C ALA A 481 -18.35 -6.42 -3.19
N LEU A 482 -17.67 -7.37 -3.81
CA LEU A 482 -18.20 -8.14 -4.95
C LEU A 482 -19.40 -9.02 -4.55
N ILE A 483 -19.35 -9.66 -3.37
CA ILE A 483 -20.46 -10.46 -2.82
C ILE A 483 -21.64 -9.58 -2.43
N LYS A 484 -21.41 -8.32 -2.03
CA LYS A 484 -22.50 -7.37 -1.73
C LYS A 484 -23.26 -6.96 -2.99
N ASP A 485 -22.57 -6.79 -4.10
CA ASP A 485 -23.18 -6.58 -5.42
C ASP A 485 -23.96 -7.84 -5.90
N LEU A 486 -23.55 -9.02 -5.47
CA LEU A 486 -24.20 -10.29 -5.80
C LEU A 486 -25.29 -10.71 -4.81
N SER A 487 -25.22 -10.27 -3.54
CA SER A 487 -26.32 -10.46 -2.57
C SER A 487 -27.57 -9.68 -2.95
N GLU A 488 -27.44 -8.69 -3.85
CA GLU A 488 -28.55 -7.97 -4.47
C GLU A 488 -29.09 -8.64 -5.75
N LEU A 489 -28.44 -9.71 -6.25
CA LEU A 489 -28.92 -10.47 -7.41
C LEU A 489 -30.05 -11.44 -7.02
N ASN A 490 -31.20 -11.23 -7.64
CA ASN A 490 -32.34 -12.11 -7.50
C ASN A 490 -32.30 -13.20 -8.58
N VAL A 491 -32.85 -14.38 -8.26
CA VAL A 491 -33.02 -15.44 -9.24
C VAL A 491 -33.91 -14.93 -10.39
N GLY A 492 -33.38 -14.93 -11.60
CA GLY A 492 -34.04 -14.39 -12.77
C GLY A 492 -33.35 -13.12 -13.33
N ASP A 493 -32.48 -12.47 -12.57
CA ASP A 493 -31.78 -11.27 -13.01
C ASP A 493 -30.80 -11.56 -14.16
N PRO A 494 -30.69 -10.66 -15.14
CA PRO A 494 -29.70 -10.77 -16.21
C PRO A 494 -28.32 -10.37 -15.69
N VAL A 495 -27.33 -11.16 -16.07
CA VAL A 495 -25.92 -10.96 -15.73
C VAL A 495 -25.04 -11.02 -16.98
N VAL A 496 -23.92 -10.33 -16.97
CA VAL A 496 -22.94 -10.34 -18.06
C VAL A 496 -21.71 -11.11 -17.64
N HIS A 497 -21.40 -12.19 -18.31
CA HIS A 497 -20.13 -12.88 -18.17
C HIS A 497 -19.12 -12.32 -19.20
N THR A 498 -17.92 -11.97 -18.76
CA THR A 498 -16.90 -11.33 -19.62
C THR A 498 -16.55 -12.11 -20.88
N ALA A 499 -16.58 -13.45 -20.85
CA ALA A 499 -16.27 -14.31 -21.97
C ALA A 499 -17.51 -14.83 -22.72
N HIS A 500 -18.68 -14.91 -22.07
CA HIS A 500 -19.85 -15.59 -22.63
C HIS A 500 -21.06 -14.67 -22.87
N GLY A 501 -20.98 -13.40 -22.42
CA GLY A 501 -22.03 -12.42 -22.63
C GLY A 501 -23.19 -12.55 -21.66
N ILE A 502 -24.38 -12.13 -22.09
CA ILE A 502 -25.55 -11.98 -21.25
C ILE A 502 -26.22 -13.34 -21.03
N GLY A 503 -26.32 -13.73 -19.77
CA GLY A 503 -27.07 -14.87 -19.27
C GLY A 503 -28.02 -14.47 -18.16
N ARG A 504 -28.81 -15.41 -17.65
CA ARG A 504 -29.76 -15.20 -16.57
C ARG A 504 -29.32 -15.99 -15.33
N TYR A 505 -29.25 -15.32 -14.21
CA TYR A 505 -28.89 -15.97 -12.93
C TYR A 505 -30.01 -16.86 -12.43
N ARG A 506 -29.69 -18.10 -12.11
CA ARG A 506 -30.64 -19.14 -11.64
C ARG A 506 -30.40 -19.59 -10.20
N GLY A 507 -29.49 -18.96 -9.49
CA GLY A 507 -29.15 -19.26 -8.10
C GLY A 507 -27.79 -19.92 -7.94
N LEU A 508 -27.44 -20.22 -6.71
CA LEU A 508 -26.22 -20.95 -6.33
C LEU A 508 -26.51 -22.43 -6.28
N VAL A 509 -25.60 -23.26 -6.80
CA VAL A 509 -25.64 -24.70 -6.74
C VAL A 509 -24.35 -25.28 -6.18
N LYS A 510 -24.44 -26.35 -5.41
CA LYS A 510 -23.27 -27.07 -4.90
C LYS A 510 -23.04 -28.29 -5.78
N LEU A 511 -21.85 -28.38 -6.37
CA LEU A 511 -21.48 -29.50 -7.23
C LEU A 511 -20.29 -30.24 -6.63
N ASP A 512 -20.36 -31.58 -6.73
CA ASP A 512 -19.22 -32.46 -6.44
C ASP A 512 -18.37 -32.60 -7.71
N LEU A 513 -17.18 -32.08 -7.70
CA LEU A 513 -16.21 -32.18 -8.80
C LEU A 513 -15.24 -33.36 -8.63
N GLY A 514 -15.45 -34.23 -7.65
CA GLY A 514 -14.57 -35.37 -7.36
C GLY A 514 -13.17 -34.94 -6.84
N GLN A 515 -13.02 -33.74 -6.29
CA GLN A 515 -11.71 -33.18 -5.90
C GLN A 515 -11.27 -33.52 -4.48
N GLY A 516 -11.94 -34.39 -3.77
CA GLY A 516 -11.54 -34.86 -2.45
C GLY A 516 -12.70 -35.08 -1.48
N LEU A 517 -12.38 -35.67 -0.34
CA LEU A 517 -13.30 -35.87 0.78
C LEU A 517 -12.92 -34.87 1.89
N ASN A 518 -13.92 -34.33 2.54
CA ASN A 518 -13.75 -33.59 3.79
C ASN A 518 -13.17 -34.50 4.87
N PRO A 519 -12.61 -33.97 5.98
CA PRO A 519 -12.10 -34.78 7.09
C PRO A 519 -13.12 -35.75 7.70
N ASP A 520 -14.41 -35.51 7.49
CA ASP A 520 -15.56 -36.36 7.93
C ASP A 520 -15.97 -37.41 6.91
N GLY A 521 -15.27 -37.54 5.76
CA GLY A 521 -15.54 -38.51 4.72
C GLY A 521 -16.64 -38.11 3.73
N THR A 522 -17.20 -36.93 3.84
CA THR A 522 -18.19 -36.41 2.89
C THR A 522 -17.51 -35.78 1.65
N PRO A 523 -18.14 -35.78 0.45
CA PRO A 523 -17.59 -35.09 -0.73
C PRO A 523 -17.39 -33.59 -0.48
N ALA A 524 -16.26 -33.05 -0.91
CA ALA A 524 -15.99 -31.61 -0.87
C ALA A 524 -16.80 -30.91 -1.96
N LEU A 525 -17.97 -30.39 -1.59
CA LEU A 525 -18.86 -29.64 -2.49
C LEU A 525 -18.37 -28.25 -2.71
N GLN A 526 -18.24 -27.82 -3.98
CA GLN A 526 -17.93 -26.44 -4.34
C GLN A 526 -19.20 -25.70 -4.77
N GLU A 527 -19.25 -24.39 -4.48
CA GLU A 527 -20.36 -23.50 -4.83
C GLU A 527 -20.13 -22.86 -6.19
N PHE A 528 -21.17 -22.90 -7.04
CA PHE A 528 -21.19 -22.32 -8.38
C PHE A 528 -22.42 -21.45 -8.57
N LEU A 529 -22.25 -20.35 -9.32
CA LEU A 529 -23.38 -19.65 -9.89
C LEU A 529 -23.90 -20.41 -11.10
N HIS A 530 -25.19 -20.71 -11.09
CA HIS A 530 -25.90 -21.28 -12.23
C HIS A 530 -26.41 -20.15 -13.12
N LEU A 531 -25.89 -20.08 -14.34
CA LEU A 531 -26.30 -19.12 -15.36
C LEU A 531 -26.98 -19.86 -16.50
N GLU A 532 -28.15 -19.36 -16.92
CA GLU A 532 -28.90 -19.86 -18.07
C GLU A 532 -28.75 -18.90 -19.26
N TYR A 533 -28.43 -19.44 -20.41
CA TYR A 533 -28.27 -18.73 -21.67
C TYR A 533 -29.40 -19.08 -22.65
N ALA A 534 -29.38 -18.54 -23.88
CA ALA A 534 -30.32 -18.89 -24.93
C ALA A 534 -30.35 -20.41 -25.16
N ASP A 535 -31.49 -20.92 -25.64
CA ASP A 535 -31.74 -22.33 -25.86
C ASP A 535 -31.63 -23.20 -24.57
N LYS A 536 -31.81 -22.59 -23.37
CA LYS A 536 -31.67 -23.21 -22.06
C LYS A 536 -30.27 -23.83 -21.80
N ALA A 537 -29.26 -23.36 -22.52
CA ALA A 537 -27.89 -23.75 -22.26
C ALA A 537 -27.44 -23.22 -20.88
N THR A 538 -26.74 -24.03 -20.11
CA THR A 538 -26.33 -23.73 -18.75
C THR A 538 -24.82 -23.53 -18.64
N LEU A 539 -24.39 -22.60 -17.82
CA LEU A 539 -23.00 -22.39 -17.47
C LEU A 539 -22.88 -22.33 -15.93
N TYR A 540 -21.94 -23.06 -15.39
CA TYR A 540 -21.64 -23.05 -13.96
C TYR A 540 -20.33 -22.29 -13.76
N VAL A 541 -20.39 -21.17 -13.03
CA VAL A 541 -19.23 -20.32 -12.74
C VAL A 541 -18.87 -20.49 -11.26
N PRO A 542 -17.64 -20.94 -10.95
CA PRO A 542 -17.21 -21.04 -9.55
C PRO A 542 -17.35 -19.71 -8.82
N VAL A 543 -17.75 -19.72 -7.56
CA VAL A 543 -17.85 -18.52 -6.73
C VAL A 543 -16.50 -17.79 -6.64
N SER A 544 -15.37 -18.51 -6.74
CA SER A 544 -14.02 -17.93 -6.83
C SER A 544 -13.76 -17.10 -8.10
N GLN A 545 -14.63 -17.17 -9.12
CA GLN A 545 -14.53 -16.44 -10.39
C GLN A 545 -15.61 -15.36 -10.56
N LEU A 546 -16.19 -14.89 -9.47
CA LEU A 546 -17.25 -13.88 -9.47
C LEU A 546 -16.89 -12.58 -10.16
N GLN A 547 -15.59 -12.22 -10.17
CA GLN A 547 -15.06 -11.05 -10.88
C GLN A 547 -15.31 -11.08 -12.41
N GLN A 548 -15.66 -12.23 -12.97
CA GLN A 548 -16.01 -12.38 -14.39
C GLN A 548 -17.47 -12.05 -14.68
N ILE A 549 -18.26 -11.80 -13.64
CA ILE A 549 -19.71 -11.57 -13.76
C ILE A 549 -20.02 -10.16 -13.29
N GLY A 550 -20.71 -9.41 -14.15
CA GLY A 550 -21.24 -8.10 -13.84
C GLY A 550 -22.78 -8.09 -13.93
N ARG A 551 -23.41 -7.17 -13.24
CA ARG A 551 -24.86 -6.94 -13.35
C ARG A 551 -25.19 -6.32 -14.70
N TYR A 552 -26.24 -6.77 -15.38
CA TYR A 552 -26.74 -6.15 -16.59
C TYR A 552 -27.83 -5.13 -16.27
N THR A 553 -27.61 -3.87 -16.61
CA THR A 553 -28.49 -2.75 -16.26
C THR A 553 -29.15 -2.08 -17.48
N GLY A 554 -29.02 -2.68 -18.67
CA GLY A 554 -29.44 -2.03 -19.92
C GLY A 554 -30.95 -1.98 -20.17
N VAL A 555 -31.70 -3.00 -19.72
CA VAL A 555 -33.16 -3.12 -19.91
C VAL A 555 -33.77 -3.92 -18.76
N SER A 556 -35.11 -4.03 -18.71
CA SER A 556 -35.80 -4.85 -17.71
C SER A 556 -35.35 -6.32 -17.76
N ALA A 557 -35.45 -7.01 -16.62
CA ALA A 557 -34.99 -8.40 -16.50
C ALA A 557 -35.63 -9.32 -17.55
N ASP A 558 -36.89 -9.09 -17.90
CA ASP A 558 -37.64 -9.93 -18.84
C ASP A 558 -37.25 -9.68 -20.30
N GLU A 559 -36.77 -8.48 -20.64
CA GLU A 559 -36.41 -8.07 -22.01
C GLU A 559 -34.93 -8.25 -22.33
N ALA A 560 -34.11 -8.68 -21.36
CA ALA A 560 -32.68 -8.85 -21.55
C ALA A 560 -32.36 -9.88 -22.67
N PRO A 561 -31.55 -9.50 -23.68
CA PRO A 561 -31.21 -10.40 -24.78
C PRO A 561 -30.21 -11.47 -24.31
N LEU A 562 -30.65 -12.71 -24.16
CA LEU A 562 -29.76 -13.81 -23.81
C LEU A 562 -28.88 -14.20 -24.99
N HIS A 563 -27.58 -14.34 -24.75
CA HIS A 563 -26.63 -14.80 -25.78
C HIS A 563 -26.66 -16.33 -25.88
N LYS A 564 -26.30 -16.82 -27.07
CA LYS A 564 -26.12 -18.26 -27.30
C LYS A 564 -24.66 -18.63 -27.07
N LEU A 565 -24.39 -19.59 -26.19
CA LEU A 565 -23.04 -20.07 -25.90
C LEU A 565 -22.36 -20.59 -27.18
N GLY A 566 -21.11 -20.19 -27.42
CA GLY A 566 -20.31 -20.64 -28.56
C GLY A 566 -20.69 -20.03 -29.92
N SER A 567 -21.65 -19.11 -30.01
CA SER A 567 -22.12 -18.53 -31.28
C SER A 567 -21.25 -17.42 -31.88
N GLY A 568 -20.28 -16.92 -31.15
CA GLY A 568 -19.48 -15.73 -31.54
C GLY A 568 -20.25 -14.41 -31.53
N GLN A 569 -21.52 -14.39 -31.15
CA GLN A 569 -22.34 -13.18 -31.09
C GLN A 569 -21.80 -12.18 -30.07
N TRP A 570 -21.35 -12.67 -28.92
CA TRP A 570 -20.76 -11.84 -27.86
C TRP A 570 -19.47 -11.18 -28.33
N GLU A 571 -18.58 -11.91 -29.00
CA GLU A 571 -17.34 -11.35 -29.53
C GLU A 571 -17.59 -10.25 -30.58
N LYS A 572 -18.64 -10.42 -31.42
CA LYS A 572 -19.06 -9.36 -32.35
C LYS A 572 -19.61 -8.13 -31.61
N ALA A 573 -20.42 -8.34 -30.58
CA ALA A 573 -20.98 -7.24 -29.77
C ALA A 573 -19.86 -6.50 -29.02
N LYS A 574 -18.93 -7.21 -28.42
CA LYS A 574 -17.76 -6.67 -27.74
C LYS A 574 -16.86 -5.86 -28.68
N ARG A 575 -16.61 -6.36 -29.90
CA ARG A 575 -15.84 -5.62 -30.92
C ARG A 575 -16.54 -4.33 -31.34
N ARG A 576 -17.86 -4.36 -31.60
CA ARG A 576 -18.62 -3.15 -31.90
C ARG A 576 -18.59 -2.14 -30.76
N ALA A 577 -18.74 -2.60 -29.53
CA ALA A 577 -18.66 -1.71 -28.37
C ALA A 577 -17.26 -1.09 -28.24
N ALA A 578 -16.19 -1.87 -28.49
CA ALA A 578 -14.82 -1.37 -28.49
C ALA A 578 -14.57 -0.32 -29.59
N GLU A 579 -15.15 -0.50 -30.79
CA GLU A 579 -15.10 0.48 -31.89
C GLU A 579 -15.84 1.77 -31.47
N GLN A 580 -17.06 1.68 -30.94
CA GLN A 580 -17.83 2.83 -30.47
C GLN A 580 -17.15 3.58 -29.32
N VAL A 581 -16.54 2.86 -28.39
CA VAL A 581 -15.77 3.47 -27.31
C VAL A 581 -14.54 4.21 -27.86
N ARG A 582 -13.87 3.65 -28.87
CA ARG A 582 -12.75 4.30 -29.54
C ARG A 582 -13.17 5.59 -30.23
N ASP A 583 -14.31 5.57 -30.92
CA ASP A 583 -14.87 6.75 -31.62
C ASP A 583 -15.26 7.83 -30.59
N SER A 584 -15.93 7.44 -29.49
CA SER A 584 -16.27 8.36 -28.39
C SER A 584 -15.01 8.91 -27.71
N ALA A 585 -13.98 8.10 -27.49
CA ALA A 585 -12.70 8.55 -26.95
C ALA A 585 -12.01 9.55 -27.88
N ALA A 586 -12.02 9.31 -29.19
CA ALA A 586 -11.47 10.24 -30.18
C ALA A 586 -12.23 11.58 -30.19
N GLU A 587 -13.56 11.55 -30.09
CA GLU A 587 -14.39 12.75 -29.99
C GLU A 587 -14.09 13.53 -28.70
N LEU A 588 -14.00 12.85 -27.54
CA LEU A 588 -13.62 13.46 -26.26
C LEU A 588 -12.22 14.09 -26.34
N LEU A 589 -11.23 13.40 -26.90
CA LEU A 589 -9.88 13.94 -27.09
C LEU A 589 -9.90 15.20 -27.97
N ASN A 590 -10.74 15.25 -29.03
CA ASN A 590 -10.90 16.43 -29.85
C ASN A 590 -11.52 17.60 -29.04
N ILE A 591 -12.51 17.31 -28.20
CA ILE A 591 -13.12 18.32 -27.31
C ILE A 591 -12.06 18.86 -26.35
N TYR A 592 -11.27 17.99 -25.72
CA TYR A 592 -10.17 18.37 -24.82
C TYR A 592 -9.11 19.22 -25.55
N ALA A 593 -8.72 18.81 -26.75
CA ALA A 593 -7.74 19.55 -27.55
C ALA A 593 -8.25 20.95 -27.92
N ARG A 594 -9.51 21.07 -28.35
CA ARG A 594 -10.16 22.36 -28.63
C ARG A 594 -10.26 23.24 -27.39
N ARG A 595 -10.52 22.65 -26.23
CA ARG A 595 -10.57 23.35 -24.95
C ARG A 595 -9.19 23.84 -24.53
N ALA A 596 -8.16 23.02 -24.67
CA ALA A 596 -6.78 23.38 -24.35
C ALA A 596 -6.24 24.54 -25.22
N LEU A 597 -6.80 24.73 -26.41
CA LEU A 597 -6.48 25.83 -27.32
C LEU A 597 -7.24 27.15 -27.02
N ARG A 598 -8.24 27.11 -26.11
CA ARG A 598 -9.00 28.31 -25.73
C ARG A 598 -8.29 29.02 -24.58
N GLU A 599 -8.29 30.34 -24.63
CA GLU A 599 -7.92 31.16 -23.50
C GLU A 599 -9.09 31.23 -22.52
N GLY A 600 -8.82 30.91 -21.26
CA GLY A 600 -9.74 31.05 -20.13
C GLY A 600 -9.56 32.41 -19.46
N HIS A 601 -10.48 32.74 -18.55
CA HIS A 601 -10.32 33.93 -17.70
C HIS A 601 -9.35 33.63 -16.56
N ALA A 602 -8.24 34.35 -16.49
CA ALA A 602 -7.32 34.29 -15.37
C ALA A 602 -7.83 35.22 -14.23
N PHE A 603 -8.23 34.63 -13.11
CA PHE A 603 -8.68 35.41 -11.95
C PHE A 603 -7.49 36.10 -11.29
N ARG A 604 -7.76 37.22 -10.64
CA ARG A 604 -6.74 37.90 -9.85
C ARG A 604 -6.64 37.23 -8.48
N TYR A 605 -5.42 36.97 -8.03
CA TYR A 605 -5.13 36.40 -6.73
C TYR A 605 -4.37 37.41 -5.88
N SER A 606 -4.91 37.74 -4.73
CA SER A 606 -4.26 38.53 -3.69
C SER A 606 -3.86 37.62 -2.54
N ALA A 607 -2.58 37.38 -2.36
CA ALA A 607 -2.08 36.54 -1.29
C ALA A 607 -2.47 37.05 0.10
N GLN A 608 -2.50 38.39 0.27
CA GLN A 608 -2.84 39.01 1.54
C GLN A 608 -4.34 38.81 1.91
N ASP A 609 -5.25 39.01 0.96
CA ASP A 609 -6.70 38.81 1.19
C ASP A 609 -7.00 37.34 1.41
N TYR A 610 -6.31 36.45 0.68
CA TYR A 610 -6.42 35.02 0.86
C TYR A 610 -5.94 34.57 2.25
N GLU A 611 -4.79 35.05 2.74
CA GLU A 611 -4.28 34.71 4.06
C GLU A 611 -5.24 35.18 5.17
N VAL A 612 -5.81 36.39 5.04
CA VAL A 612 -6.81 36.88 6.00
C VAL A 612 -8.01 35.94 6.03
N PHE A 613 -8.55 35.58 4.87
CA PHE A 613 -9.68 34.64 4.79
C PHE A 613 -9.33 33.25 5.31
N ALA A 614 -8.13 32.76 4.98
CA ALA A 614 -7.66 31.44 5.41
C ALA A 614 -7.51 31.31 6.93
N ASN A 615 -7.09 32.38 7.59
CA ASN A 615 -6.90 32.41 9.04
C ASN A 615 -8.20 32.40 9.84
N ASP A 616 -9.33 32.74 9.21
CA ASP A 616 -10.66 32.65 9.82
C ASP A 616 -11.20 31.20 9.87
N PHE A 617 -10.54 30.25 9.20
CA PHE A 617 -10.88 28.85 9.27
C PHE A 617 -10.39 28.29 10.60
N GLY A 618 -11.31 27.94 11.48
CA GLY A 618 -11.03 27.51 12.86
C GLY A 618 -10.37 26.13 13.02
N PHE A 619 -9.90 25.50 11.91
CA PHE A 619 -9.29 24.17 11.90
C PHE A 619 -8.00 24.21 11.08
N GLU A 620 -7.06 23.31 11.39
CA GLU A 620 -5.89 23.10 10.53
C GLU A 620 -6.26 22.29 9.28
N GLU A 621 -5.76 22.73 8.14
CA GLU A 621 -5.92 22.03 6.86
C GLU A 621 -5.08 20.75 6.85
N THR A 622 -5.66 19.64 6.42
CA THR A 622 -4.87 18.43 6.10
C THR A 622 -3.95 18.69 4.90
N ALA A 623 -2.91 17.88 4.75
CA ALA A 623 -2.00 17.96 3.61
C ALA A 623 -2.75 17.87 2.26
N ASP A 624 -3.74 16.97 2.17
CA ASP A 624 -4.56 16.77 0.97
C ASP A 624 -5.51 17.95 0.70
N GLN A 625 -6.11 18.52 1.74
CA GLN A 625 -6.91 19.74 1.59
C GLN A 625 -6.06 20.91 1.09
N ARG A 626 -4.88 21.10 1.65
CA ARG A 626 -3.95 22.14 1.22
C ARG A 626 -3.51 21.97 -0.22
N ALA A 627 -3.18 20.73 -0.62
CA ALA A 627 -2.83 20.40 -2.00
C ALA A 627 -4.00 20.64 -2.97
N ALA A 628 -5.23 20.24 -2.59
CA ALA A 628 -6.41 20.47 -3.39
C ALA A 628 -6.74 21.95 -3.55
N ILE A 629 -6.69 22.75 -2.46
CA ILE A 629 -6.89 24.20 -2.48
C ILE A 629 -5.87 24.86 -3.41
N HIS A 630 -4.58 24.52 -3.23
CA HIS A 630 -3.51 25.06 -4.05
C HIS A 630 -3.72 24.76 -5.54
N ALA A 631 -4.05 23.53 -5.87
CA ALA A 631 -4.29 23.08 -7.24
C ALA A 631 -5.47 23.83 -7.89
N VAL A 632 -6.58 24.04 -7.15
CA VAL A 632 -7.73 24.80 -7.62
C VAL A 632 -7.39 26.26 -7.87
N ILE A 633 -6.68 26.90 -6.92
CA ILE A 633 -6.26 28.30 -7.09
C ILE A 633 -5.32 28.46 -8.30
N GLN A 634 -4.37 27.54 -8.50
CA GLN A 634 -3.47 27.56 -9.66
C GLN A 634 -4.23 27.43 -10.97
N ASP A 635 -5.24 26.59 -11.05
CA ASP A 635 -6.08 26.51 -12.23
C ASP A 635 -6.85 27.82 -12.48
N MET A 636 -7.40 28.44 -11.44
CA MET A 636 -8.18 29.67 -11.56
C MET A 636 -7.35 30.89 -11.98
N ILE A 637 -6.11 31.00 -11.54
CA ILE A 637 -5.20 32.08 -11.97
C ILE A 637 -4.53 31.83 -13.33
N SER A 638 -4.68 30.61 -13.86
CA SER A 638 -4.16 30.25 -15.18
C SER A 638 -5.07 30.80 -16.30
N PRO A 639 -4.51 31.24 -17.44
CA PRO A 639 -5.30 31.63 -18.60
C PRO A 639 -5.86 30.42 -19.39
N ARG A 640 -6.06 29.29 -18.74
CA ARG A 640 -6.62 28.08 -19.32
C ARG A 640 -7.99 27.79 -18.73
N PRO A 641 -8.96 27.25 -19.50
CA PRO A 641 -10.24 26.83 -18.94
C PRO A 641 -10.02 25.72 -17.90
N MET A 642 -10.47 25.97 -16.68
CA MET A 642 -10.39 25.01 -15.57
C MET A 642 -11.32 23.81 -15.76
N ASP A 643 -10.84 22.61 -15.42
CA ASP A 643 -11.63 21.38 -15.33
C ASP A 643 -10.98 20.46 -14.28
N ARG A 644 -11.47 20.52 -13.08
CA ARG A 644 -10.90 19.80 -11.95
C ARG A 644 -11.99 19.11 -11.14
N LEU A 645 -11.82 17.81 -10.92
CA LEU A 645 -12.65 17.03 -10.01
C LEU A 645 -11.92 16.94 -8.65
N VAL A 646 -12.62 17.41 -7.60
CA VAL A 646 -12.13 17.27 -6.21
C VAL A 646 -12.93 16.15 -5.54
N CYS A 647 -12.28 15.01 -5.31
CA CYS A 647 -12.86 13.85 -4.65
C CYS A 647 -12.54 13.86 -3.15
N GLY A 648 -13.47 13.36 -2.34
CA GLY A 648 -13.30 13.20 -0.89
C GLY A 648 -14.56 12.66 -0.26
N ASP A 649 -14.43 11.95 0.86
CA ASP A 649 -15.57 11.39 1.58
C ASP A 649 -16.45 12.47 2.22
N VAL A 650 -17.63 12.08 2.68
CA VAL A 650 -18.58 13.00 3.37
C VAL A 650 -17.95 13.44 4.69
N GLY A 651 -17.91 14.76 4.91
CA GLY A 651 -17.32 15.36 6.12
C GLY A 651 -15.84 15.75 6.00
N PHE A 652 -15.14 15.41 4.89
CA PHE A 652 -13.71 15.73 4.70
C PHE A 652 -13.43 17.15 4.18
N GLY A 653 -14.33 18.10 4.40
CA GLY A 653 -14.08 19.53 4.16
C GLY A 653 -14.02 19.96 2.69
N LYS A 654 -14.65 19.20 1.75
CA LYS A 654 -14.75 19.63 0.33
C LYS A 654 -15.33 21.02 0.15
N THR A 655 -16.25 21.43 1.02
CA THR A 655 -16.85 22.77 1.01
C THR A 655 -15.80 23.84 1.29
N GLU A 656 -14.85 23.58 2.18
CA GLU A 656 -13.76 24.52 2.47
C GLU A 656 -12.86 24.71 1.25
N VAL A 657 -12.53 23.63 0.54
CA VAL A 657 -11.75 23.73 -0.72
C VAL A 657 -12.48 24.61 -1.73
N ALA A 658 -13.79 24.50 -1.84
CA ALA A 658 -14.60 25.36 -2.73
C ALA A 658 -14.64 26.82 -2.26
N LEU A 659 -14.79 27.07 -0.95
CA LEU A 659 -14.82 28.42 -0.37
C LEU A 659 -13.48 29.14 -0.55
N ARG A 660 -12.36 28.42 -0.42
CA ARG A 660 -11.02 28.98 -0.66
C ARG A 660 -10.76 29.36 -2.11
N ALA A 661 -11.48 28.75 -3.04
CA ALA A 661 -11.40 29.03 -4.46
C ALA A 661 -12.30 30.22 -4.88
N ALA A 662 -13.44 30.40 -4.20
CA ALA A 662 -14.41 31.45 -4.53
C ALA A 662 -14.04 32.81 -3.97
#